data_dc798ee9d70f114dd6ebd444b3ff88fa
#
_entry.id   dc798ee9d70f114dd6ebd444b3ff88fa
#
_cell.length_a   1.000
_cell.length_b   1.000
_cell.length_c   1.000
_cell.angle_alpha   90.00
_cell.angle_beta   90.00
_cell.angle_gamma   90.00
#
_symmetry.space_group_name_H-M   'P 1'
#
loop_
_entity.id
_entity.type
_entity.pdbx_description
1 polymer ?
#
loop_
_entity_poly.entity_id
_entity_poly.type
_entity_poly.pdbx_seq_one_letter_code
_entity_poly.pdbx_strand_id
1 'polypeptide(L)'
;QSLDIRQDKKQNFTLQESAVTLSSVEVYGKTQTQKVKEGAFAVNALDIKPIVNSLNNLNDLVNRTTGIKVREEGGVGSDFDLSINGMSGNSIRYFLDGIPLDTKGSGVSLANLPVNIIDRIEIYKGVVPASLGTDALGGAINIITKQEKKNYLDVSYGIGSFHTHKADLNALFVEPRTGLIIKPTFGVNYSKNDYMMKDVEIWDEDSRKYILTDRRRFHDDYFSLFGQMEIGFSNKSWADAFFVSASYSKVDKELQTGSVQSKVYGMAERGSDAWNISARYQKHNFIWKNMQLNAALSHTWDHSLTTDTAYRKYDWNGDYIVSSRNEITGRGRSMRHYKRPLTIGRANLDYRLDNHHSLNLNYLLSRIGNDRYDEADTDFEASNDILAKHVTGFSYNQSLLEEKMSNTFFVKNYINHLNIRQTDLSSITGSKDVKGTITKKYWGYGIGSRYTAIEPLSIKISYEHSVRLPLARELLGNGTTIYANVALKPESSDNVNLGIFGTWHPAPGHTLYYEANGFLRYVDDYIQATVETKEGMMQYENVPAVHIKGIEGEVRYDWQSKLQLATNVSFQEARDQNRYKTDGKPSATYNNRVPNRPWLFGSAEASYLFHNVALPESKLRLGYSYQWVHWFFLTWEAYGSRESKARIPAQHICNADITYSWKRGRYNISLECSNLLDKLAYDNYKLQKPGRAFFAKFRLFIN
;
A
#
# COMPACT_ATOMS: atom_id res chain seq x y z
N GLN A 1 13.65 37.95 55.23
CA GLN A 1 14.11 39.09 56.03
C GLN A 1 13.14 40.24 55.76
N SER A 2 12.55 40.79 56.84
CA SER A 2 11.73 42.00 56.81
C SER A 2 12.64 43.21 56.83
N LEU A 3 12.48 44.12 55.88
CA LEU A 3 13.19 45.39 55.82
C LEU A 3 12.37 46.45 56.57
N ASP A 4 13.01 47.20 57.56
CA ASP A 4 12.43 48.36 58.19
C ASP A 4 12.80 49.65 57.40
N ILE A 5 11.83 50.29 56.77
CA ILE A 5 11.99 51.39 55.80
C ILE A 5 12.03 52.78 56.47
N ARG A 6 12.40 52.89 57.73
CA ARG A 6 12.38 54.16 58.45
C ARG A 6 13.64 55.03 58.30
N GLN A 7 14.63 54.63 57.54
CA GLN A 7 15.82 55.42 57.21
C GLN A 7 16.37 55.04 55.80
N ASP A 8 16.85 56.05 55.06
CA ASP A 8 17.55 55.87 53.80
C ASP A 8 18.85 55.04 53.99
N LYS A 9 18.80 53.72 53.73
CA LYS A 9 19.96 52.86 53.74
C LYS A 9 20.07 52.22 52.36
N LYS A 10 21.20 52.46 51.69
CA LYS A 10 21.63 51.64 50.53
C LYS A 10 22.04 50.28 51.06
N GLN A 11 21.27 49.24 50.73
CA GLN A 11 21.61 47.83 51.00
C GLN A 11 21.75 47.04 49.68
N ASN A 12 22.93 46.50 49.41
CA ASN A 12 23.18 45.65 48.27
C ASN A 12 22.69 44.24 48.60
N PHE A 13 21.83 43.69 47.77
CA PHE A 13 21.40 42.32 47.87
C PHE A 13 22.12 41.52 46.80
N THR A 14 22.79 40.42 47.18
CA THR A 14 23.32 39.41 46.27
C THR A 14 22.24 38.32 46.18
N LEU A 15 21.55 38.22 45.03
CA LEU A 15 20.65 37.11 44.74
C LEU A 15 21.51 35.93 44.34
N GLN A 16 21.44 34.84 45.09
CA GLN A 16 21.92 33.55 44.62
C GLN A 16 20.84 32.95 43.73
N GLU A 17 21.20 32.59 42.50
CA GLU A 17 20.34 31.76 41.65
C GLU A 17 20.09 30.42 42.36
N SER A 18 18.87 30.23 42.86
CA SER A 18 18.37 28.92 43.24
C SER A 18 17.82 28.25 41.98
N ALA A 19 18.63 27.41 41.36
CA ALA A 19 18.11 26.51 40.33
C ALA A 19 17.15 25.54 41.00
N VAL A 20 15.86 25.82 40.95
CA VAL A 20 14.82 24.83 41.20
C VAL A 20 14.83 23.93 39.97
N THR A 21 15.44 22.77 40.10
CA THR A 21 15.29 21.71 39.12
C THR A 21 13.82 21.28 39.14
N LEU A 22 13.01 21.86 38.25
CA LEU A 22 11.69 21.33 37.96
C LEU A 22 11.92 19.90 37.46
N SER A 23 11.42 18.91 38.21
CA SER A 23 11.30 17.57 37.69
C SER A 23 10.58 17.66 36.35
N SER A 24 11.20 17.16 35.30
CA SER A 24 10.63 17.15 33.93
C SER A 24 9.20 16.64 34.02
N VAL A 25 8.23 17.49 33.73
CA VAL A 25 6.85 17.05 33.52
C VAL A 25 6.84 16.42 32.17
N GLU A 26 6.94 15.11 32.11
CA GLU A 26 6.68 14.34 30.88
C GLU A 26 5.19 14.41 30.58
N VAL A 27 4.82 15.28 29.62
CA VAL A 27 3.47 15.33 29.09
C VAL A 27 3.33 14.20 28.06
N TYR A 28 2.73 13.09 28.45
CA TYR A 28 2.36 12.01 27.54
C TYR A 28 1.18 12.41 26.66
N GLY A 29 1.41 13.28 25.68
CA GLY A 29 0.42 13.58 24.64
C GLY A 29 0.33 12.44 23.63
N LYS A 30 -0.87 11.89 23.41
CA LYS A 30 -1.09 10.86 22.39
C LYS A 30 -0.74 11.40 21.01
N THR A 31 0.12 10.69 20.25
CA THR A 31 0.43 11.02 18.86
C THR A 31 -0.79 10.80 17.97
N GLN A 32 -0.83 11.43 16.79
CA GLN A 32 -1.91 11.19 15.81
C GLN A 32 -1.98 9.70 15.42
N THR A 33 -0.85 9.05 15.25
CA THR A 33 -0.74 7.61 14.99
C THR A 33 -1.42 6.78 16.09
N GLN A 34 -1.19 7.13 17.35
CA GLN A 34 -1.81 6.46 18.50
C GLN A 34 -3.33 6.71 18.56
N LYS A 35 -3.78 7.94 18.30
CA LYS A 35 -5.22 8.28 18.26
C LYS A 35 -5.96 7.47 17.20
N VAL A 36 -5.35 7.26 16.02
CA VAL A 36 -5.91 6.43 14.95
C VAL A 36 -6.00 4.96 15.38
N LYS A 37 -4.94 4.41 15.97
CA LYS A 37 -4.94 3.04 16.50
C LYS A 37 -5.99 2.81 17.58
N GLU A 38 -6.26 3.81 18.39
CA GLU A 38 -7.27 3.76 19.47
C GLU A 38 -8.71 3.99 18.96
N GLY A 39 -8.93 4.13 17.67
CA GLY A 39 -10.27 4.24 17.07
C GLY A 39 -11.12 2.97 17.22
N ALA A 40 -12.39 3.06 16.82
CA ALA A 40 -13.36 1.95 16.92
C ALA A 40 -13.08 0.79 15.94
N PHE A 41 -12.29 1.01 14.91
CA PHE A 41 -11.96 0.00 13.91
C PHE A 41 -10.62 -0.68 14.18
N ALA A 42 -10.40 -1.87 13.59
CA ALA A 42 -9.08 -2.50 13.55
C ALA A 42 -8.19 -1.76 12.54
N VAL A 43 -7.27 -0.93 13.05
CA VAL A 43 -6.40 -0.06 12.24
C VAL A 43 -4.97 -0.16 12.72
N ASN A 44 -4.04 -0.41 11.80
CA ASN A 44 -2.63 -0.16 12.04
C ASN A 44 -2.27 1.24 11.56
N ALA A 45 -1.61 2.01 12.39
CA ALA A 45 -1.06 3.30 12.02
C ALA A 45 0.46 3.25 12.19
N LEU A 46 1.19 3.57 11.13
CA LEU A 46 2.64 3.47 11.05
C LEU A 46 3.24 4.85 10.89
N ASP A 47 4.17 5.21 11.77
CA ASP A 47 5.02 6.39 11.61
C ASP A 47 6.14 6.06 10.61
N ILE A 48 6.42 6.95 9.67
CA ILE A 48 7.48 6.74 8.69
C ILE A 48 8.87 7.21 9.15
N LYS A 49 8.98 7.88 10.28
CA LYS A 49 10.28 8.37 10.79
C LYS A 49 11.40 7.31 10.79
N PRO A 50 11.12 6.02 11.10
CA PRO A 50 12.17 4.99 11.07
C PRO A 50 12.79 4.78 9.69
N ILE A 51 12.04 4.99 8.60
CA ILE A 51 12.49 4.68 7.23
C ILE A 51 12.77 5.91 6.36
N VAL A 52 12.45 7.14 6.80
CA VAL A 52 12.64 8.35 5.98
C VAL A 52 14.10 8.56 5.57
N ASN A 53 15.03 8.11 6.38
CA ASN A 53 16.47 8.16 6.10
C ASN A 53 17.01 6.90 5.39
N SER A 54 16.17 5.89 5.13
CA SER A 54 16.57 4.66 4.44
C SER A 54 16.20 4.68 2.96
N LEU A 55 16.71 3.73 2.17
CA LEU A 55 16.26 3.50 0.80
C LEU A 55 15.03 2.60 0.71
N ASN A 56 14.62 1.99 1.82
CA ASN A 56 13.43 1.17 1.87
C ASN A 56 12.22 1.93 1.30
N ASN A 57 11.39 1.22 0.59
CA ASN A 57 10.12 1.74 0.07
C ASN A 57 8.98 1.50 1.08
N LEU A 58 7.76 1.94 0.74
CA LEU A 58 6.62 1.76 1.63
C LEU A 58 6.18 0.30 1.74
N ASN A 59 6.41 -0.52 0.70
CA ASN A 59 6.13 -1.96 0.75
C ASN A 59 6.93 -2.63 1.87
N ASP A 60 8.21 -2.26 2.04
CA ASP A 60 9.07 -2.82 3.09
C ASP A 60 8.54 -2.50 4.49
N LEU A 61 8.05 -1.26 4.70
CA LEU A 61 7.46 -0.85 5.97
C LEU A 61 6.14 -1.58 6.24
N VAL A 62 5.27 -1.62 5.24
CA VAL A 62 3.95 -2.25 5.34
C VAL A 62 4.09 -3.77 5.53
N ASN A 63 5.06 -4.40 4.88
CA ASN A 63 5.34 -5.85 4.99
C ASN A 63 5.79 -6.30 6.40
N ARG A 64 6.27 -5.37 7.25
CA ARG A 64 6.64 -5.64 8.65
C ARG A 64 5.48 -5.40 9.62
N THR A 65 4.30 -5.13 9.10
CA THR A 65 3.12 -4.77 9.89
C THR A 65 2.25 -5.99 10.15
N THR A 66 1.68 -6.06 11.33
CA THR A 66 0.79 -7.13 11.78
C THR A 66 -0.39 -7.35 10.81
N GLY A 67 -0.63 -8.59 10.41
CA GLY A 67 -1.74 -8.98 9.54
C GLY A 67 -1.52 -8.67 8.06
N ILE A 68 -0.35 -8.18 7.68
CA ILE A 68 -0.06 -7.74 6.31
C ILE A 68 1.10 -8.52 5.74
N LYS A 69 0.95 -8.94 4.49
CA LYS A 69 2.02 -9.55 3.72
C LYS A 69 2.10 -8.93 2.33
N VAL A 70 3.27 -8.40 1.98
CA VAL A 70 3.61 -7.98 0.63
C VAL A 70 4.41 -9.10 -0.03
N ARG A 71 4.01 -9.48 -1.23
CA ARG A 71 4.68 -10.46 -2.08
C ARG A 71 5.16 -9.76 -3.35
N GLU A 72 6.45 -9.78 -3.60
CA GLU A 72 7.09 -9.13 -4.74
C GLU A 72 7.63 -10.17 -5.72
N GLU A 73 7.61 -9.85 -7.01
CA GLU A 73 8.02 -10.77 -8.07
C GLU A 73 9.48 -10.60 -8.48
N GLY A 74 10.23 -9.73 -7.81
CA GLY A 74 11.63 -9.50 -8.17
C GLY A 74 12.25 -8.31 -7.45
N GLY A 75 13.10 -7.56 -8.19
CA GLY A 75 13.81 -6.37 -7.72
C GLY A 75 12.97 -5.09 -7.71
N VAL A 76 13.64 -3.96 -7.75
CA VAL A 76 13.02 -2.63 -7.75
C VAL A 76 12.06 -2.48 -8.92
N GLY A 77 10.82 -2.03 -8.65
CA GLY A 77 9.79 -1.85 -9.69
C GLY A 77 9.14 -3.14 -10.17
N SER A 78 9.41 -4.29 -9.52
CA SER A 78 8.66 -5.52 -9.80
C SER A 78 7.20 -5.36 -9.39
N ASP A 79 6.34 -6.13 -10.04
CA ASP A 79 4.93 -6.23 -9.64
C ASP A 79 4.87 -6.83 -8.22
N PHE A 80 3.86 -6.43 -7.46
CA PHE A 80 3.64 -6.93 -6.11
C PHE A 80 2.16 -7.15 -5.83
N ASP A 81 1.90 -8.07 -4.91
CA ASP A 81 0.57 -8.32 -4.34
C ASP A 81 0.61 -8.10 -2.84
N LEU A 82 -0.34 -7.34 -2.32
CA LEU A 82 -0.46 -7.07 -0.90
C LEU A 82 -1.70 -7.77 -0.36
N SER A 83 -1.55 -8.45 0.76
CA SER A 83 -2.66 -9.06 1.48
C SER A 83 -2.84 -8.46 2.88
N ILE A 84 -4.09 -8.24 3.27
CA ILE A 84 -4.53 -7.83 4.61
C ILE A 84 -5.46 -8.92 5.13
N ASN A 85 -5.07 -9.57 6.23
CA ASN A 85 -5.88 -10.61 6.87
C ASN A 85 -6.39 -11.68 5.89
N GLY A 86 -5.52 -12.15 4.98
CA GLY A 86 -5.82 -13.18 3.99
C GLY A 86 -6.56 -12.73 2.74
N MET A 87 -7.02 -11.48 2.68
CA MET A 87 -7.59 -10.88 1.47
C MET A 87 -6.51 -10.12 0.70
N SER A 88 -6.48 -10.24 -0.62
CA SER A 88 -5.39 -9.69 -1.43
C SER A 88 -5.87 -9.05 -2.73
N GLY A 89 -4.94 -8.43 -3.44
CA GLY A 89 -5.14 -7.87 -4.76
C GLY A 89 -6.16 -6.73 -4.75
N ASN A 90 -7.14 -6.82 -5.64
CA ASN A 90 -8.13 -5.77 -5.87
C ASN A 90 -9.15 -5.59 -4.73
N SER A 91 -9.15 -6.46 -3.72
CA SER A 91 -9.97 -6.29 -2.50
C SER A 91 -9.44 -5.20 -1.57
N ILE A 92 -8.22 -4.70 -1.81
CA ILE A 92 -7.57 -3.64 -1.05
C ILE A 92 -7.54 -2.36 -1.88
N ARG A 93 -7.82 -1.23 -1.24
CA ARG A 93 -7.78 0.09 -1.89
C ARG A 93 -6.70 0.97 -1.29
N TYR A 94 -6.07 1.77 -2.13
CA TYR A 94 -4.98 2.68 -1.77
C TYR A 94 -5.43 4.12 -1.91
N PHE A 95 -5.08 4.95 -0.93
CA PHE A 95 -5.44 6.36 -0.86
C PHE A 95 -4.21 7.21 -0.52
N LEU A 96 -4.21 8.43 -1.03
CA LEU A 96 -3.31 9.51 -0.64
C LEU A 96 -4.18 10.66 -0.11
N ASP A 97 -4.08 10.97 1.19
CA ASP A 97 -4.93 11.95 1.89
C ASP A 97 -6.45 11.69 1.66
N GLY A 98 -6.85 10.42 1.64
CA GLY A 98 -8.22 9.99 1.42
C GLY A 98 -8.73 10.11 -0.03
N ILE A 99 -7.86 10.40 -1.00
CA ILE A 99 -8.16 10.38 -2.43
C ILE A 99 -7.56 9.11 -3.03
N PRO A 100 -8.27 8.36 -3.89
CA PRO A 100 -7.72 7.15 -4.50
C PRO A 100 -6.37 7.39 -5.18
N LEU A 101 -5.38 6.54 -4.89
CA LEU A 101 -4.00 6.67 -5.40
C LEU A 101 -3.94 6.55 -6.93
N ASP A 102 -4.90 5.86 -7.55
CA ASP A 102 -5.03 5.72 -9.01
C ASP A 102 -5.09 7.08 -9.74
N THR A 103 -5.46 8.17 -9.04
CA THR A 103 -5.41 9.54 -9.57
C THR A 103 -4.00 10.00 -9.94
N LYS A 104 -2.96 9.32 -9.48
CA LYS A 104 -1.56 9.64 -9.82
C LYS A 104 -1.04 8.89 -11.05
N GLY A 105 -1.89 8.06 -11.66
CA GLY A 105 -1.56 7.20 -12.80
C GLY A 105 -1.27 5.76 -12.40
N SER A 106 -1.41 4.85 -13.36
CA SER A 106 -1.24 3.40 -13.15
C SER A 106 0.19 2.96 -12.81
N GLY A 107 1.17 3.80 -13.12
CA GLY A 107 2.57 3.55 -12.76
C GLY A 107 2.92 3.92 -11.31
N VAL A 108 2.05 4.67 -10.59
CA VAL A 108 2.32 5.08 -9.21
C VAL A 108 1.78 4.04 -8.23
N SER A 109 2.63 3.62 -7.31
CA SER A 109 2.32 2.60 -6.30
C SER A 109 3.04 2.89 -4.98
N LEU A 110 2.81 2.06 -3.96
CA LEU A 110 3.56 2.12 -2.70
C LEU A 110 5.08 1.94 -2.92
N ALA A 111 5.48 1.21 -3.96
CA ALA A 111 6.89 0.93 -4.20
C ALA A 111 7.71 2.14 -4.67
N ASN A 112 7.08 3.09 -5.37
CA ASN A 112 7.78 4.22 -6.01
C ASN A 112 7.33 5.61 -5.56
N LEU A 113 6.37 5.71 -4.65
CA LEU A 113 5.98 7.00 -4.08
C LEU A 113 7.13 7.56 -3.20
N PRO A 114 7.48 8.87 -3.32
CA PRO A 114 8.52 9.49 -2.49
C PRO A 114 8.19 9.38 -0.99
N VAL A 115 9.08 8.73 -0.23
CA VAL A 115 8.84 8.49 1.21
C VAL A 115 8.87 9.78 2.03
N ASN A 116 9.64 10.78 1.58
CA ASN A 116 9.83 12.04 2.30
C ASN A 116 8.60 12.97 2.34
N ILE A 117 7.56 12.71 1.52
CA ILE A 117 6.28 13.47 1.60
C ILE A 117 5.35 12.97 2.69
N ILE A 118 5.58 11.79 3.24
CA ILE A 118 4.63 11.06 4.07
C ILE A 118 4.85 11.40 5.55
N ASP A 119 3.76 11.49 6.30
CA ASP A 119 3.73 11.59 7.76
C ASP A 119 3.50 10.21 8.39
N ARG A 120 2.44 9.53 7.96
CA ARG A 120 2.06 8.21 8.45
C ARG A 120 1.27 7.42 7.41
N ILE A 121 1.13 6.13 7.66
CA ILE A 121 0.28 5.23 6.88
C ILE A 121 -0.79 4.66 7.82
N GLU A 122 -2.06 4.73 7.42
CA GLU A 122 -3.20 4.16 8.12
C GLU A 122 -3.71 2.94 7.35
N ILE A 123 -3.78 1.78 7.99
CA ILE A 123 -4.17 0.52 7.36
C ILE A 123 -5.40 -0.03 8.07
N TYR A 124 -6.54 0.08 7.41
CA TYR A 124 -7.83 -0.42 7.88
C TYR A 124 -8.00 -1.88 7.48
N LYS A 125 -8.31 -2.76 8.44
CA LYS A 125 -8.34 -4.21 8.27
C LYS A 125 -9.79 -4.73 8.23
N GLY A 126 -10.26 -5.08 7.04
CA GLY A 126 -11.57 -5.68 6.80
C GLY A 126 -12.75 -4.73 6.95
N VAL A 127 -12.78 -3.89 7.98
CA VAL A 127 -13.81 -2.87 8.19
C VAL A 127 -13.24 -1.50 7.88
N VAL A 128 -13.84 -0.80 6.90
CA VAL A 128 -13.32 0.48 6.39
C VAL A 128 -14.31 1.60 6.65
N PRO A 129 -13.88 2.76 7.23
CA PRO A 129 -14.77 3.89 7.50
C PRO A 129 -15.53 4.36 6.26
N ALA A 130 -16.81 4.69 6.42
CA ALA A 130 -17.64 5.24 5.35
C ALA A 130 -17.06 6.57 4.79
N SER A 131 -16.33 7.31 5.60
CA SER A 131 -15.66 8.56 5.23
C SER A 131 -14.57 8.39 4.16
N LEU A 132 -14.02 7.20 3.94
CA LEU A 132 -13.11 6.93 2.82
C LEU A 132 -13.86 6.69 1.49
N GLY A 133 -15.18 6.40 1.54
CA GLY A 133 -16.02 6.26 0.34
C GLY A 133 -15.52 5.15 -0.60
N THR A 134 -15.21 3.97 -0.07
CA THR A 134 -14.58 2.90 -0.84
C THR A 134 -15.43 1.62 -0.88
N ASP A 135 -15.27 0.88 -1.96
CA ASP A 135 -15.75 -0.49 -2.16
C ASP A 135 -14.68 -1.54 -1.76
N ALA A 136 -13.80 -1.22 -0.82
CA ALA A 136 -12.78 -2.15 -0.32
C ALA A 136 -13.44 -3.26 0.51
N LEU A 137 -13.09 -4.51 0.23
CA LEU A 137 -13.57 -5.69 0.94
C LEU A 137 -12.56 -6.17 1.99
N GLY A 138 -11.29 -6.21 1.62
CA GLY A 138 -10.18 -6.68 2.47
C GLY A 138 -9.61 -5.61 3.38
N GLY A 139 -9.75 -4.36 2.99
CA GLY A 139 -9.21 -3.22 3.74
C GLY A 139 -8.77 -2.06 2.87
N ALA A 140 -8.27 -1.01 3.51
CA ALA A 140 -7.78 0.18 2.84
C ALA A 140 -6.45 0.65 3.44
N ILE A 141 -5.56 1.14 2.59
CA ILE A 141 -4.30 1.79 2.96
C ILE A 141 -4.40 3.26 2.61
N ASN A 142 -4.38 4.12 3.62
CA ASN A 142 -4.44 5.56 3.45
C ASN A 142 -3.09 6.18 3.84
N ILE A 143 -2.40 6.72 2.86
CA ILE A 143 -1.13 7.41 3.03
C ILE A 143 -1.44 8.85 3.37
N ILE A 144 -1.00 9.32 4.52
CA ILE A 144 -1.18 10.70 4.96
C ILE A 144 0.11 11.47 4.71
N THR A 145 0.00 12.57 3.96
CA THR A 145 1.14 13.45 3.70
C THR A 145 1.40 14.40 4.85
N LYS A 146 2.64 14.91 4.92
CA LYS A 146 3.03 15.90 5.93
C LYS A 146 2.16 17.15 5.86
N GLN A 147 1.59 17.53 7.01
CA GLN A 147 0.74 18.72 7.17
C GLN A 147 1.53 19.86 7.84
N GLU A 148 2.79 20.03 7.46
CA GLU A 148 3.65 21.10 7.98
C GLU A 148 3.09 22.49 7.65
N LYS A 149 3.29 23.44 8.55
CA LYS A 149 2.87 24.85 8.41
C LYS A 149 4.04 25.82 8.26
N LYS A 150 5.26 25.30 8.33
CA LYS A 150 6.51 26.07 8.23
C LYS A 150 7.27 25.67 6.97
N ASN A 151 8.00 26.62 6.42
CA ASN A 151 8.88 26.39 5.29
C ASN A 151 9.86 25.27 5.61
N TYR A 152 10.04 24.35 4.66
CA TYR A 152 11.07 23.32 4.72
C TYR A 152 11.55 22.93 3.34
N LEU A 153 12.75 22.36 3.30
CA LEU A 153 13.31 21.69 2.15
C LEU A 153 13.87 20.33 2.59
N ASP A 154 13.42 19.27 1.93
CA ASP A 154 13.81 17.88 2.18
C ASP A 154 14.31 17.25 0.87
N VAL A 155 15.61 17.05 0.75
CA VAL A 155 16.26 16.49 -0.43
C VAL A 155 17.03 15.25 -0.03
N SER A 156 16.92 14.19 -0.81
CA SER A 156 17.70 12.98 -0.58
C SER A 156 18.17 12.34 -1.88
N TYR A 157 19.32 11.69 -1.78
CA TYR A 157 19.88 10.87 -2.84
C TYR A 157 20.44 9.59 -2.24
N GLY A 158 20.16 8.48 -2.87
CA GLY A 158 20.64 7.17 -2.47
C GLY A 158 21.14 6.35 -3.66
N ILE A 159 22.12 5.52 -3.37
CA ILE A 159 22.75 4.59 -4.31
C ILE A 159 22.80 3.20 -3.67
N GLY A 160 22.70 2.15 -4.47
CA GLY A 160 22.75 0.79 -3.96
C GLY A 160 23.17 -0.25 -4.98
N SER A 161 23.20 -1.49 -4.53
CA SER A 161 23.46 -2.67 -5.36
C SER A 161 22.54 -2.70 -6.58
N PHE A 162 22.95 -3.40 -7.61
CA PHE A 162 22.22 -3.58 -8.87
C PHE A 162 21.98 -2.25 -9.61
N HIS A 163 22.94 -1.31 -9.51
CA HIS A 163 22.89 0.03 -10.09
C HIS A 163 21.61 0.79 -9.69
N THR A 164 21.22 0.64 -8.41
CA THR A 164 20.02 1.32 -7.89
C THR A 164 20.35 2.75 -7.52
N HIS A 165 19.55 3.69 -8.03
CA HIS A 165 19.60 5.13 -7.73
C HIS A 165 18.22 5.62 -7.34
N LYS A 166 18.13 6.42 -6.28
CA LYS A 166 16.89 7.03 -5.82
C LYS A 166 17.14 8.48 -5.43
N ALA A 167 16.37 9.40 -5.99
CA ALA A 167 16.44 10.82 -5.64
C ALA A 167 15.03 11.33 -5.30
N ASP A 168 14.89 12.01 -4.16
CA ASP A 168 13.62 12.60 -3.72
C ASP A 168 13.84 14.07 -3.34
N LEU A 169 12.89 14.93 -3.72
CA LEU A 169 12.79 16.31 -3.28
C LEU A 169 11.35 16.57 -2.83
N ASN A 170 11.22 17.20 -1.67
CA ASN A 170 9.96 17.72 -1.17
C ASN A 170 10.20 19.05 -0.45
N ALA A 171 9.41 20.07 -0.77
CA ALA A 171 9.55 21.35 -0.12
C ALA A 171 8.18 21.99 0.17
N LEU A 172 8.17 22.93 1.09
CA LEU A 172 7.03 23.74 1.42
C LEU A 172 7.48 25.19 1.54
N PHE A 173 6.86 26.05 0.75
CA PHE A 173 7.03 27.50 0.82
C PHE A 173 5.71 28.14 1.21
N VAL A 174 5.69 28.86 2.33
CA VAL A 174 4.51 29.57 2.84
C VAL A 174 4.84 31.05 2.85
N GLU A 175 4.02 31.87 2.21
CA GLU A 175 4.06 33.32 2.30
C GLU A 175 3.05 33.78 3.38
N PRO A 176 3.51 34.23 4.56
CA PRO A 176 2.62 34.50 5.70
C PRO A 176 1.61 35.62 5.45
N ARG A 177 1.95 36.62 4.60
CA ARG A 177 1.08 37.81 4.35
C ARG A 177 -0.10 37.44 3.46
N THR A 178 0.16 36.68 2.41
CA THR A 178 -0.87 36.30 1.43
C THR A 178 -1.52 34.96 1.74
N GLY A 179 -0.90 34.12 2.62
CA GLY A 179 -1.31 32.74 2.87
C GLY A 179 -1.10 31.83 1.66
N LEU A 180 -0.31 32.27 0.68
CA LEU A 180 0.06 31.46 -0.47
C LEU A 180 0.98 30.32 -0.02
N ILE A 181 0.71 29.14 -0.52
CA ILE A 181 1.49 27.91 -0.25
C ILE A 181 1.87 27.27 -1.56
N ILE A 182 3.14 26.91 -1.70
CA ILE A 182 3.70 26.20 -2.85
C ILE A 182 4.40 24.94 -2.35
N LYS A 183 4.03 23.78 -2.88
CA LYS A 183 4.59 22.45 -2.52
C LYS A 183 5.10 21.72 -3.75
N PRO A 184 6.36 21.86 -4.13
CA PRO A 184 6.98 20.99 -5.13
C PRO A 184 7.34 19.63 -4.51
N THR A 185 7.06 18.57 -5.25
CA THR A 185 7.44 17.20 -4.93
C THR A 185 8.04 16.56 -6.18
N PHE A 186 9.15 15.85 -6.02
CA PHE A 186 9.80 15.16 -7.12
C PHE A 186 10.45 13.89 -6.59
N GLY A 187 10.35 12.80 -7.35
CA GLY A 187 10.99 11.53 -7.06
C GLY A 187 11.43 10.81 -8.32
N VAL A 188 12.62 10.22 -8.29
CA VAL A 188 13.16 9.39 -9.36
C VAL A 188 13.71 8.11 -8.75
N ASN A 189 13.40 6.98 -9.37
CA ASN A 189 14.02 5.70 -9.06
C ASN A 189 14.53 5.08 -10.36
N TYR A 190 15.73 4.53 -10.31
CA TYR A 190 16.32 3.73 -11.37
C TYR A 190 16.99 2.51 -10.74
N SER A 191 16.87 1.38 -11.39
CA SER A 191 17.65 0.18 -11.06
C SER A 191 17.83 -0.67 -12.31
N LYS A 192 19.03 -1.18 -12.51
CA LYS A 192 19.32 -2.17 -13.55
C LYS A 192 18.79 -3.56 -13.20
N ASN A 193 18.55 -3.82 -11.89
CA ASN A 193 18.10 -5.11 -11.38
C ASN A 193 18.92 -6.33 -11.86
N ASP A 194 20.21 -6.13 -12.14
CA ASP A 194 21.13 -7.15 -12.67
C ASP A 194 21.66 -8.13 -11.60
N TYR A 195 20.81 -8.47 -10.62
CA TYR A 195 21.18 -9.42 -9.59
C TYR A 195 21.27 -10.87 -10.08
N MET A 196 22.00 -11.67 -9.32
CA MET A 196 22.22 -13.09 -9.63
C MET A 196 20.96 -13.91 -9.33
N MET A 197 20.45 -14.59 -10.34
CA MET A 197 19.44 -15.64 -10.24
C MET A 197 20.13 -16.96 -9.99
N LYS A 198 19.72 -17.70 -8.98
CA LYS A 198 20.30 -19.00 -8.62
C LYS A 198 19.50 -20.15 -9.19
N ASP A 199 20.17 -21.24 -9.52
CA ASP A 199 19.55 -22.47 -9.98
C ASP A 199 18.56 -22.29 -11.15
N VAL A 200 18.93 -21.46 -12.14
CA VAL A 200 18.16 -21.32 -13.37
C VAL A 200 18.47 -22.47 -14.33
N GLU A 201 17.45 -22.91 -15.04
CA GLU A 201 17.58 -24.01 -16.02
C GLU A 201 18.12 -23.48 -17.33
N ILE A 202 19.26 -24.03 -17.80
CA ILE A 202 19.86 -23.75 -19.11
C ILE A 202 20.10 -25.06 -19.83
N TRP A 203 19.83 -25.06 -21.13
CA TRP A 203 20.19 -26.19 -22.00
C TRP A 203 21.71 -26.23 -22.18
N ASP A 204 22.30 -27.37 -21.84
CA ASP A 204 23.73 -27.61 -22.04
C ASP A 204 23.91 -28.52 -23.28
N GLU A 205 24.59 -27.98 -24.29
CA GLU A 205 24.80 -28.67 -25.58
C GLU A 205 25.70 -29.92 -25.43
N ASP A 206 26.68 -29.87 -24.51
CA ASP A 206 27.63 -30.97 -24.31
C ASP A 206 26.96 -32.18 -23.67
N SER A 207 26.21 -31.97 -22.61
CA SER A 207 25.49 -33.04 -21.90
C SER A 207 24.12 -33.36 -22.51
N ARG A 208 23.62 -32.51 -23.42
CA ARG A 208 22.24 -32.58 -24.00
C ARG A 208 21.16 -32.67 -22.92
N LYS A 209 21.30 -31.90 -21.87
CA LYS A 209 20.37 -31.85 -20.72
C LYS A 209 20.18 -30.42 -20.21
N TYR A 210 19.08 -30.21 -19.52
CA TYR A 210 18.96 -28.97 -18.71
C TYR A 210 19.81 -29.11 -17.46
N ILE A 211 20.69 -28.14 -17.25
CA ILE A 211 21.51 -27.99 -16.04
C ILE A 211 21.05 -26.78 -15.23
N LEU A 212 21.24 -26.84 -13.92
CA LEU A 212 20.99 -25.72 -13.03
C LEU A 212 22.29 -24.91 -12.86
N THR A 213 22.22 -23.63 -13.08
CA THR A 213 23.37 -22.73 -12.97
C THR A 213 22.94 -21.33 -12.55
N ASP A 214 23.88 -20.53 -12.05
CA ASP A 214 23.62 -19.13 -11.66
C ASP A 214 23.82 -18.21 -12.86
N ARG A 215 22.87 -17.28 -13.09
CA ARG A 215 22.94 -16.29 -14.18
C ARG A 215 22.44 -14.92 -13.69
N ARG A 216 23.05 -13.87 -14.25
CA ARG A 216 22.58 -12.50 -14.02
C ARG A 216 21.34 -12.20 -14.85
N ARG A 217 20.45 -11.39 -14.30
CA ARG A 217 19.38 -10.76 -15.08
C ARG A 217 20.00 -9.80 -16.07
N PHE A 218 19.44 -9.67 -17.28
CA PHE A 218 20.02 -8.89 -18.37
C PHE A 218 19.01 -7.96 -19.07
N HIS A 219 17.70 -8.13 -18.80
CA HIS A 219 16.61 -7.33 -19.37
C HIS A 219 15.55 -7.04 -18.30
N ASP A 220 15.94 -6.22 -17.28
CA ASP A 220 15.08 -5.91 -16.12
C ASP A 220 15.29 -4.48 -15.62
N ASP A 221 15.76 -3.59 -16.52
CA ASP A 221 15.93 -2.17 -16.19
C ASP A 221 14.58 -1.56 -15.80
N TYR A 222 14.61 -0.77 -14.75
CA TYR A 222 13.45 -0.06 -14.23
C TYR A 222 13.76 1.42 -14.06
N PHE A 223 12.88 2.26 -14.57
CA PHE A 223 12.92 3.70 -14.34
C PHE A 223 11.53 4.17 -13.91
N SER A 224 11.48 5.01 -12.88
CA SER A 224 10.25 5.73 -12.53
C SER A 224 10.52 7.17 -12.15
N LEU A 225 9.61 8.04 -12.57
CA LEU A 225 9.62 9.47 -12.27
C LEU A 225 8.24 9.87 -11.77
N PHE A 226 8.22 10.66 -10.69
CA PHE A 226 7.03 11.31 -10.17
C PHE A 226 7.34 12.78 -9.90
N GLY A 227 6.54 13.69 -10.47
CA GLY A 227 6.63 15.12 -10.22
C GLY A 227 5.26 15.68 -9.88
N GLN A 228 5.15 16.52 -8.85
CA GLN A 228 3.92 17.23 -8.48
C GLN A 228 4.24 18.65 -8.06
N MET A 229 3.45 19.60 -8.56
CA MET A 229 3.40 20.96 -8.07
C MET A 229 2.00 21.23 -7.49
N GLU A 230 1.94 21.59 -6.23
CA GLU A 230 0.71 22.00 -5.58
C GLU A 230 0.81 23.46 -5.16
N ILE A 231 -0.17 24.28 -5.55
CA ILE A 231 -0.26 25.72 -5.23
C ILE A 231 -1.62 25.98 -4.61
N GLY A 232 -1.65 26.77 -3.56
CA GLY A 232 -2.92 27.07 -2.91
C GLY A 232 -2.83 28.13 -1.82
N PHE A 233 -3.92 28.27 -1.10
CA PHE A 233 -4.07 29.23 -0.04
C PHE A 233 -4.60 28.53 1.21
N SER A 234 -4.16 29.04 2.37
CA SER A 234 -4.71 28.64 3.68
C SER A 234 -5.23 29.84 4.46
N ASN A 235 -6.13 29.56 5.41
CA ASN A 235 -6.67 30.54 6.36
C ASN A 235 -7.34 31.76 5.69
N LYS A 236 -8.14 31.51 4.63
CA LYS A 236 -8.94 32.53 3.96
C LYS A 236 -10.39 32.51 4.47
N SER A 237 -11.09 33.65 4.39
CA SER A 237 -12.49 33.73 4.77
C SER A 237 -13.38 32.75 4.02
N TRP A 238 -13.07 32.49 2.75
CA TRP A 238 -13.82 31.59 1.87
C TRP A 238 -13.35 30.14 1.91
N ALA A 239 -12.10 29.85 2.38
CA ALA A 239 -11.56 28.50 2.50
C ALA A 239 -10.50 28.43 3.61
N ASP A 240 -10.54 27.39 4.42
CA ASP A 240 -9.44 27.10 5.35
C ASP A 240 -8.23 26.53 4.64
N ALA A 241 -8.49 25.77 3.54
CA ALA A 241 -7.50 25.32 2.60
C ALA A 241 -8.11 25.18 1.21
N PHE A 242 -7.44 25.71 0.19
CA PHE A 242 -7.75 25.50 -1.21
C PHE A 242 -6.46 25.30 -1.99
N PHE A 243 -6.35 24.18 -2.68
CA PHE A 243 -5.16 23.82 -3.44
C PHE A 243 -5.54 23.33 -4.83
N VAL A 244 -4.74 23.72 -5.81
CA VAL A 244 -4.72 23.13 -7.14
C VAL A 244 -3.38 22.46 -7.34
N SER A 245 -3.37 21.27 -7.89
CA SER A 245 -2.12 20.56 -8.18
C SER A 245 -2.11 20.00 -9.60
N ALA A 246 -0.92 20.02 -10.20
CA ALA A 246 -0.61 19.29 -11.41
C ALA A 246 0.48 18.26 -11.09
N SER A 247 0.34 17.03 -11.60
CA SER A 247 1.37 16.02 -11.46
C SER A 247 1.57 15.24 -12.76
N TYR A 248 2.80 14.76 -12.91
CA TYR A 248 3.23 13.87 -13.99
C TYR A 248 3.92 12.65 -13.38
N SER A 249 3.60 11.48 -13.89
CA SER A 249 4.28 10.24 -13.55
C SER A 249 4.68 9.49 -14.81
N LYS A 250 5.83 8.81 -14.76
CA LYS A 250 6.33 7.95 -15.84
C LYS A 250 6.98 6.72 -15.24
N VAL A 251 6.75 5.57 -15.86
CA VAL A 251 7.44 4.31 -15.55
C VAL A 251 7.83 3.65 -16.87
N ASP A 252 9.09 3.28 -17.00
CA ASP A 252 9.60 2.41 -18.05
C ASP A 252 10.19 1.15 -17.39
N LYS A 253 9.84 -0.01 -17.90
CA LYS A 253 10.25 -1.30 -17.35
C LYS A 253 10.51 -2.31 -18.45
N GLU A 254 11.71 -2.87 -18.46
CA GLU A 254 12.03 -4.09 -19.18
C GLU A 254 11.42 -5.30 -18.45
N LEU A 255 11.01 -6.32 -19.19
CA LEU A 255 10.41 -7.52 -18.64
C LEU A 255 11.33 -8.71 -18.87
N GLN A 256 12.04 -9.16 -17.82
CA GLN A 256 12.95 -10.30 -17.91
C GLN A 256 12.25 -11.64 -17.93
N THR A 257 11.12 -11.76 -17.24
CA THR A 257 10.40 -13.04 -17.08
C THR A 257 8.90 -12.85 -17.19
N GLY A 258 8.22 -13.91 -17.59
CA GLY A 258 6.78 -14.04 -17.42
C GLY A 258 6.40 -14.35 -15.96
N SER A 259 5.22 -14.93 -15.76
CA SER A 259 4.70 -15.34 -14.44
C SER A 259 5.51 -16.48 -13.79
N VAL A 260 6.42 -17.10 -14.52
CA VAL A 260 7.32 -18.17 -14.07
C VAL A 260 8.75 -17.91 -14.54
N GLN A 261 9.73 -18.30 -13.74
CA GLN A 261 11.15 -18.09 -14.03
C GLN A 261 11.65 -18.75 -15.34
N SER A 262 11.02 -19.83 -15.76
CA SER A 262 11.42 -20.55 -16.99
C SER A 262 10.99 -19.85 -18.29
N LYS A 263 10.12 -18.83 -18.22
CA LYS A 263 9.71 -18.03 -19.37
C LYS A 263 10.53 -16.75 -19.42
N VAL A 264 11.63 -16.77 -20.18
CA VAL A 264 12.61 -15.68 -20.25
C VAL A 264 12.30 -14.77 -21.44
N TYR A 265 12.29 -13.48 -21.21
CA TYR A 265 12.12 -12.42 -22.21
C TYR A 265 13.42 -11.61 -22.36
N GLY A 266 13.62 -11.02 -23.53
CA GLY A 266 14.80 -10.23 -23.82
C GLY A 266 14.54 -8.98 -24.65
N MET A 267 13.26 -8.75 -25.05
CA MET A 267 12.85 -7.57 -25.82
C MET A 267 11.49 -7.02 -25.38
N ALA A 268 10.79 -7.72 -24.50
CA ALA A 268 9.48 -7.29 -24.03
C ALA A 268 9.60 -6.15 -23.04
N GLU A 269 8.80 -5.10 -23.22
CA GLU A 269 8.84 -3.88 -22.41
C GLU A 269 7.44 -3.42 -22.02
N ARG A 270 7.35 -2.68 -20.91
CA ARG A 270 6.13 -1.98 -20.48
C ARG A 270 6.45 -0.55 -20.07
N GLY A 271 5.77 0.41 -20.68
CA GLY A 271 5.81 1.81 -20.28
C GLY A 271 4.46 2.28 -19.75
N SER A 272 4.46 3.28 -18.89
CA SER A 272 3.26 4.03 -18.53
C SER A 272 3.61 5.48 -18.24
N ASP A 273 2.71 6.38 -18.61
CA ASP A 273 2.79 7.80 -18.32
C ASP A 273 1.40 8.36 -17.96
N ALA A 274 1.37 9.31 -17.06
CA ALA A 274 0.12 9.94 -16.67
C ALA A 274 0.30 11.42 -16.32
N TRP A 275 -0.64 12.24 -16.78
CA TRP A 275 -0.85 13.60 -16.33
C TRP A 275 -2.06 13.67 -15.43
N ASN A 276 -1.99 14.43 -14.36
CA ASN A 276 -3.10 14.64 -13.45
C ASN A 276 -3.23 16.13 -13.11
N ILE A 277 -4.47 16.61 -13.08
CA ILE A 277 -4.84 17.91 -12.53
C ILE A 277 -5.88 17.66 -11.45
N SER A 278 -5.68 18.26 -10.26
CA SER A 278 -6.64 18.12 -9.16
C SER A 278 -6.82 19.41 -8.36
N ALA A 279 -7.98 19.55 -7.74
CA ALA A 279 -8.29 20.63 -6.82
C ALA A 279 -8.82 20.05 -5.51
N ARG A 280 -8.42 20.67 -4.37
CA ARG A 280 -8.88 20.31 -3.02
C ARG A 280 -9.40 21.57 -2.33
N TYR A 281 -10.53 21.42 -1.65
CA TYR A 281 -11.17 22.49 -0.87
C TYR A 281 -11.53 21.97 0.51
N GLN A 282 -11.23 22.77 1.52
CA GLN A 282 -11.62 22.50 2.89
C GLN A 282 -12.18 23.77 3.54
N LYS A 283 -13.29 23.60 4.25
CA LYS A 283 -13.92 24.68 4.99
C LYS A 283 -14.57 24.16 6.26
N HIS A 284 -14.14 24.70 7.42
CA HIS A 284 -14.83 24.57 8.69
C HIS A 284 -15.98 25.60 8.77
N ASN A 285 -17.02 25.25 9.51
CA ASN A 285 -18.23 26.08 9.60
C ASN A 285 -18.80 26.46 8.21
N PHE A 286 -18.90 25.46 7.31
CA PHE A 286 -19.22 25.64 5.89
C PHE A 286 -20.59 26.32 5.68
N ILE A 287 -21.68 25.70 6.16
CA ILE A 287 -23.04 26.26 6.13
C ILE A 287 -23.49 26.56 7.56
N TRP A 288 -23.26 25.62 8.47
CA TRP A 288 -23.59 25.71 9.86
C TRP A 288 -22.32 25.66 10.73
N LYS A 289 -22.41 26.22 11.93
CA LYS A 289 -21.36 26.06 12.93
C LYS A 289 -21.09 24.57 13.19
N ASN A 290 -19.81 24.19 13.34
CA ASN A 290 -19.36 22.81 13.52
C ASN A 290 -19.55 21.87 12.31
N MET A 291 -19.93 22.40 11.14
CA MET A 291 -19.99 21.63 9.89
C MET A 291 -18.72 21.84 9.08
N GLN A 292 -18.06 20.77 8.69
CA GLN A 292 -16.84 20.79 7.88
C GLN A 292 -17.12 20.15 6.53
N LEU A 293 -16.72 20.84 5.46
CA LEU A 293 -16.68 20.29 4.09
C LEU A 293 -15.23 20.04 3.68
N ASN A 294 -14.97 18.83 3.17
CA ASN A 294 -13.77 18.46 2.42
C ASN A 294 -14.19 17.99 1.05
N ALA A 295 -13.79 18.70 -0.01
CA ALA A 295 -14.11 18.35 -1.39
C ALA A 295 -12.84 18.22 -2.22
N ALA A 296 -12.86 17.30 -3.18
CA ALA A 296 -11.78 17.10 -4.14
C ALA A 296 -12.32 16.75 -5.51
N LEU A 297 -11.68 17.27 -6.52
CA LEU A 297 -11.92 16.93 -7.93
C LEU A 297 -10.58 16.63 -8.58
N SER A 298 -10.50 15.56 -9.36
CA SER A 298 -9.27 15.14 -10.02
C SER A 298 -9.60 14.56 -11.39
N HIS A 299 -8.77 14.90 -12.38
CA HIS A 299 -8.81 14.27 -13.70
C HIS A 299 -7.40 13.83 -14.08
N THR A 300 -7.29 12.59 -14.54
CA THR A 300 -6.02 11.94 -14.91
C THR A 300 -6.13 11.44 -16.34
N TRP A 301 -5.16 11.78 -17.17
CA TRP A 301 -4.91 11.15 -18.46
C TRP A 301 -3.82 10.09 -18.25
N ASP A 302 -4.22 8.82 -18.20
CA ASP A 302 -3.34 7.69 -17.94
C ASP A 302 -3.21 6.85 -19.21
N HIS A 303 -1.98 6.55 -19.56
CA HIS A 303 -1.63 5.76 -20.74
C HIS A 303 -0.59 4.71 -20.38
N SER A 304 -0.73 3.52 -20.91
CA SER A 304 0.31 2.48 -20.84
C SER A 304 0.49 1.79 -22.18
N LEU A 305 1.72 1.39 -22.46
CA LEU A 305 2.15 0.67 -23.65
C LEU A 305 2.83 -0.63 -23.23
N THR A 306 2.45 -1.73 -23.84
CA THR A 306 3.19 -3.01 -23.75
C THR A 306 3.71 -3.35 -25.14
N THR A 307 5.04 -3.49 -25.27
CA THR A 307 5.73 -3.82 -26.52
C THR A 307 6.15 -5.29 -26.47
N ASP A 308 5.71 -6.06 -27.47
CA ASP A 308 5.98 -7.49 -27.62
C ASP A 308 6.09 -7.82 -29.11
N THR A 309 7.17 -7.38 -29.73
CA THR A 309 7.35 -7.44 -31.20
C THR A 309 8.36 -8.50 -31.66
N ALA A 310 9.11 -9.11 -30.73
CA ALA A 310 10.19 -10.05 -31.07
C ALA A 310 9.66 -11.48 -31.19
N TYR A 311 9.99 -12.11 -32.33
CA TYR A 311 9.78 -13.54 -32.56
C TYR A 311 11.01 -14.33 -32.09
N ARG A 312 11.29 -14.29 -30.77
CA ARG A 312 12.46 -14.90 -30.15
C ARG A 312 12.08 -15.63 -28.88
N LYS A 313 12.76 -16.73 -28.61
CA LYS A 313 12.71 -17.43 -27.34
C LYS A 313 14.07 -17.37 -26.71
N TYR A 314 14.22 -16.61 -25.64
CA TYR A 314 15.46 -16.41 -24.91
C TYR A 314 15.71 -17.48 -23.87
N ASP A 315 16.96 -17.71 -23.55
CA ASP A 315 17.41 -18.43 -22.37
C ASP A 315 18.07 -17.48 -21.34
N TRP A 316 18.53 -18.04 -20.23
CA TRP A 316 19.18 -17.24 -19.17
C TRP A 316 20.62 -16.79 -19.50
N ASN A 317 21.23 -17.23 -20.61
CA ASN A 317 22.49 -16.65 -21.12
C ASN A 317 22.25 -15.33 -21.89
N GLY A 318 21.00 -15.04 -22.25
CA GLY A 318 20.65 -13.96 -23.17
C GLY A 318 20.72 -14.43 -24.65
N ASP A 319 20.99 -15.71 -24.89
CA ASP A 319 20.95 -16.30 -26.23
C ASP A 319 19.49 -16.57 -26.64
N TYR A 320 19.22 -16.57 -27.92
CA TYR A 320 17.87 -16.81 -28.42
C TYR A 320 17.84 -17.70 -29.66
N ILE A 321 16.71 -18.38 -29.80
CA ILE A 321 16.31 -19.04 -31.06
C ILE A 321 15.16 -18.28 -31.69
N VAL A 322 15.10 -18.28 -33.04
CA VAL A 322 13.97 -17.72 -33.77
C VAL A 322 12.72 -18.54 -33.45
N SER A 323 11.64 -17.87 -33.13
CA SER A 323 10.35 -18.48 -32.76
C SER A 323 9.27 -18.05 -33.73
N SER A 324 8.22 -18.88 -33.89
CA SER A 324 6.98 -18.49 -34.57
C SER A 324 6.03 -17.68 -33.67
N ARG A 325 6.39 -17.52 -32.39
CA ARG A 325 5.58 -16.82 -31.37
C ARG A 325 6.38 -15.68 -30.77
N ASN A 326 5.72 -14.56 -30.46
CA ASN A 326 6.30 -13.49 -29.68
C ASN A 326 6.44 -13.87 -28.18
N GLU A 327 7.10 -13.03 -27.38
CA GLU A 327 7.54 -13.39 -26.02
C GLU A 327 6.40 -13.48 -25.02
N ILE A 328 5.49 -12.50 -24.98
CA ILE A 328 4.42 -12.41 -23.98
C ILE A 328 3.19 -13.18 -24.44
N THR A 329 2.56 -12.71 -25.52
CA THR A 329 1.23 -13.18 -25.93
C THR A 329 1.26 -14.47 -26.77
N GLY A 330 2.37 -14.74 -27.43
CA GLY A 330 2.50 -15.90 -28.32
C GLY A 330 1.62 -15.85 -29.58
N ARG A 331 0.99 -14.72 -29.89
CA ARG A 331 0.00 -14.59 -30.97
C ARG A 331 0.47 -13.84 -32.21
N GLY A 332 1.45 -12.97 -32.06
CA GLY A 332 1.97 -12.10 -33.12
C GLY A 332 2.53 -10.81 -32.53
N ARG A 333 3.15 -9.98 -33.37
CA ARG A 333 3.67 -8.69 -32.94
C ARG A 333 2.56 -7.86 -32.32
N SER A 334 2.86 -7.24 -31.17
CA SER A 334 1.92 -6.42 -30.44
C SER A 334 2.61 -5.17 -29.90
N MET A 335 2.00 -4.00 -30.13
CA MET A 335 2.28 -2.73 -29.47
C MET A 335 0.97 -2.22 -28.88
N ARG A 336 0.62 -2.78 -27.70
CA ARG A 336 -0.70 -2.59 -27.10
C ARG A 336 -0.77 -1.34 -26.25
N HIS A 337 -1.55 -0.40 -26.70
CA HIS A 337 -1.89 0.83 -25.99
C HIS A 337 -3.14 0.64 -25.13
N TYR A 338 -3.08 1.21 -23.93
CA TYR A 338 -4.17 1.20 -22.97
C TYR A 338 -4.33 2.60 -22.36
N LYS A 339 -5.36 3.35 -22.78
CA LYS A 339 -5.68 4.68 -22.28
C LYS A 339 -6.83 4.61 -21.29
N ARG A 340 -6.63 5.20 -20.11
CA ARG A 340 -7.57 5.17 -18.99
C ARG A 340 -7.81 6.56 -18.42
N PRO A 341 -8.53 7.45 -19.13
CA PRO A 341 -8.91 8.71 -18.52
C PRO A 341 -9.76 8.45 -17.27
N LEU A 342 -9.30 8.98 -16.13
CA LEU A 342 -9.92 8.78 -14.82
C LEU A 342 -10.38 10.12 -14.25
N THR A 343 -11.67 10.24 -13.93
CA THR A 343 -12.23 11.38 -13.20
C THR A 343 -12.69 10.92 -11.83
N ILE A 344 -12.21 11.58 -10.79
CA ILE A 344 -12.62 11.37 -9.40
C ILE A 344 -13.24 12.65 -8.86
N GLY A 345 -14.44 12.54 -8.30
CA GLY A 345 -15.08 13.59 -7.52
C GLY A 345 -15.38 13.09 -6.13
N ARG A 346 -14.97 13.83 -5.09
CA ARG A 346 -15.25 13.48 -3.70
C ARG A 346 -15.81 14.68 -2.95
N ALA A 347 -16.83 14.45 -2.12
CA ALA A 347 -17.34 15.40 -1.15
C ALA A 347 -17.56 14.68 0.19
N ASN A 348 -16.98 15.22 1.25
CA ASN A 348 -17.11 14.69 2.60
C ASN A 348 -17.59 15.81 3.53
N LEU A 349 -18.70 15.60 4.17
CA LEU A 349 -19.34 16.50 5.12
C LEU A 349 -19.29 15.89 6.51
N ASP A 350 -18.62 16.55 7.44
CA ASP A 350 -18.61 16.21 8.86
C ASP A 350 -19.43 17.23 9.62
N TYR A 351 -20.39 16.79 10.39
CA TYR A 351 -21.22 17.65 11.24
C TYR A 351 -21.18 17.20 12.69
N ARG A 352 -20.58 18.00 13.55
CA ARG A 352 -20.54 17.78 14.98
C ARG A 352 -21.80 18.37 15.61
N LEU A 353 -22.69 17.48 16.07
CA LEU A 353 -23.93 17.87 16.77
C LEU A 353 -23.61 18.46 18.14
N ASP A 354 -22.78 17.77 18.89
CA ASP A 354 -22.26 18.17 20.20
C ASP A 354 -20.87 17.53 20.45
N ASN A 355 -20.39 17.52 21.70
CA ASN A 355 -19.10 16.93 22.04
C ASN A 355 -19.07 15.40 21.98
N HIS A 356 -20.24 14.76 21.94
CA HIS A 356 -20.39 13.30 21.99
C HIS A 356 -20.90 12.69 20.69
N HIS A 357 -21.51 13.48 19.82
CA HIS A 357 -22.23 13.01 18.64
C HIS A 357 -21.79 13.74 17.38
N SER A 358 -21.47 12.98 16.33
CA SER A 358 -21.20 13.53 15.00
C SER A 358 -21.77 12.68 13.87
N LEU A 359 -22.09 13.34 12.78
CA LEU A 359 -22.55 12.74 11.53
C LEU A 359 -21.50 12.97 10.45
N ASN A 360 -21.30 11.98 9.59
CA ASN A 360 -20.48 12.11 8.40
C ASN A 360 -21.28 11.63 7.18
N LEU A 361 -21.24 12.43 6.12
CA LEU A 361 -21.76 12.05 4.80
C LEU A 361 -20.63 12.16 3.79
N ASN A 362 -20.30 11.06 3.13
CA ASN A 362 -19.27 11.02 2.12
C ASN A 362 -19.83 10.53 0.79
N TYR A 363 -19.44 11.18 -0.29
CA TYR A 363 -19.74 10.77 -1.66
C TYR A 363 -18.45 10.71 -2.48
N LEU A 364 -18.25 9.59 -3.20
CA LEU A 364 -17.15 9.39 -4.13
C LEU A 364 -17.71 8.96 -5.49
N LEU A 365 -17.37 9.73 -6.53
CA LEU A 365 -17.53 9.37 -7.93
C LEU A 365 -16.18 8.96 -8.50
N SER A 366 -16.13 7.81 -9.18
CA SER A 366 -15.01 7.37 -10.01
C SER A 366 -15.51 7.00 -11.39
N ARG A 367 -15.06 7.72 -12.43
CA ARG A 367 -15.39 7.42 -13.83
C ARG A 367 -14.10 7.15 -14.60
N ILE A 368 -13.96 5.93 -15.10
CA ILE A 368 -12.78 5.49 -15.85
C ILE A 368 -13.18 5.08 -17.28
N GLY A 369 -12.43 5.58 -18.25
CA GLY A 369 -12.45 5.09 -19.62
C GLY A 369 -11.55 3.86 -19.79
N ASN A 370 -11.78 3.08 -20.81
CA ASN A 370 -11.04 1.87 -21.14
C ASN A 370 -10.85 1.79 -22.65
N ASP A 371 -9.94 2.64 -23.18
CA ASP A 371 -9.58 2.64 -24.59
C ASP A 371 -8.38 1.73 -24.82
N ARG A 372 -8.52 0.78 -25.74
CA ARG A 372 -7.46 -0.14 -26.12
C ARG A 372 -7.33 -0.19 -27.64
N TYR A 373 -6.11 -0.15 -28.12
CA TYR A 373 -5.77 -0.38 -29.52
C TYR A 373 -4.35 -0.95 -29.63
N ASP A 374 -4.03 -1.53 -30.77
CA ASP A 374 -2.70 -2.09 -31.07
C ASP A 374 -2.16 -1.47 -32.36
N GLU A 375 -0.91 -1.01 -32.36
CA GLU A 375 -0.28 -0.41 -33.53
C GLU A 375 0.33 -1.48 -34.47
N ALA A 376 0.71 -2.65 -33.94
CA ALA A 376 1.35 -3.70 -34.69
C ALA A 376 0.40 -4.85 -35.11
N ASP A 377 -0.71 -5.03 -34.39
CA ASP A 377 -1.74 -6.04 -34.64
C ASP A 377 -2.98 -5.36 -35.23
N THR A 378 -3.09 -5.35 -36.55
CA THR A 378 -4.21 -4.72 -37.26
C THR A 378 -5.54 -5.47 -37.09
N ASP A 379 -5.50 -6.72 -36.68
CA ASP A 379 -6.69 -7.55 -36.44
C ASP A 379 -7.23 -7.38 -35.02
N PHE A 380 -6.52 -6.59 -34.17
CA PHE A 380 -6.95 -6.33 -32.82
C PHE A 380 -8.19 -5.39 -32.80
N GLU A 381 -9.27 -5.87 -32.20
CA GLU A 381 -10.48 -5.07 -32.03
C GLU A 381 -10.27 -4.01 -30.93
N ALA A 382 -10.21 -2.75 -31.33
CA ALA A 382 -10.15 -1.62 -30.41
C ALA A 382 -11.40 -1.56 -29.51
N SER A 383 -11.24 -1.10 -28.27
CA SER A 383 -12.36 -0.90 -27.35
C SER A 383 -12.37 0.48 -26.74
N ASN A 384 -13.55 0.97 -26.39
CA ASN A 384 -13.79 2.28 -25.77
C ASN A 384 -14.96 2.17 -24.78
N ASP A 385 -14.75 1.44 -23.70
CA ASP A 385 -15.77 1.20 -22.67
C ASP A 385 -15.62 2.19 -21.51
N ILE A 386 -16.70 2.43 -20.77
CA ILE A 386 -16.70 3.36 -19.63
C ILE A 386 -17.29 2.65 -18.41
N LEU A 387 -16.58 2.73 -17.30
CA LEU A 387 -17.04 2.28 -15.99
C LEU A 387 -17.18 3.50 -15.06
N ALA A 388 -18.37 3.73 -14.52
CA ALA A 388 -18.60 4.73 -13.48
C ALA A 388 -19.07 4.05 -12.19
N LYS A 389 -18.44 4.40 -11.08
CA LYS A 389 -18.78 3.94 -9.73
C LYS A 389 -19.17 5.13 -8.87
N HIS A 390 -20.26 5.00 -8.14
CA HIS A 390 -20.68 5.95 -7.13
C HIS A 390 -20.72 5.23 -5.79
N VAL A 391 -20.04 5.78 -4.80
CA VAL A 391 -20.07 5.26 -3.42
C VAL A 391 -20.54 6.38 -2.51
N THR A 392 -21.69 6.18 -1.88
CA THR A 392 -22.23 7.10 -0.87
C THR A 392 -22.15 6.42 0.49
N GLY A 393 -21.53 7.06 1.46
CA GLY A 393 -21.41 6.57 2.81
C GLY A 393 -22.00 7.55 3.82
N PHE A 394 -22.80 7.05 4.75
CA PHE A 394 -23.28 7.82 5.90
C PHE A 394 -22.79 7.14 7.17
N SER A 395 -22.30 7.91 8.13
CA SER A 395 -21.97 7.38 9.46
C SER A 395 -22.43 8.29 10.59
N TYR A 396 -22.76 7.66 11.69
CA TYR A 396 -23.06 8.30 12.98
C TYR A 396 -22.04 7.81 13.99
N ASN A 397 -21.34 8.78 14.61
CA ASN A 397 -20.29 8.50 15.59
C ASN A 397 -20.73 8.99 16.96
N GLN A 398 -20.45 8.17 17.99
CA GLN A 398 -20.70 8.47 19.39
C GLN A 398 -19.43 8.35 20.20
N SER A 399 -19.22 9.28 21.14
CA SER A 399 -18.20 9.23 22.17
C SER A 399 -18.88 9.34 23.54
N LEU A 400 -18.91 8.26 24.29
CA LEU A 400 -19.67 8.13 25.53
C LEU A 400 -18.73 7.82 26.71
N LEU A 401 -19.23 7.93 27.92
CA LEU A 401 -18.51 7.59 29.16
C LEU A 401 -17.15 8.31 29.26
N GLU A 402 -17.14 9.63 29.07
CA GLU A 402 -15.91 10.43 29.08
C GLU A 402 -14.83 9.90 28.10
N GLU A 403 -15.24 9.61 26.85
CA GLU A 403 -14.41 9.06 25.77
C GLU A 403 -13.93 7.61 25.99
N LYS A 404 -14.33 6.94 27.07
CA LYS A 404 -14.02 5.51 27.29
C LYS A 404 -14.72 4.61 26.28
N MET A 405 -15.87 5.01 25.74
CA MET A 405 -16.60 4.25 24.75
C MET A 405 -16.78 5.06 23.47
N SER A 406 -16.36 4.51 22.34
CA SER A 406 -16.54 5.10 21.01
C SER A 406 -17.24 4.13 20.10
N ASN A 407 -18.37 4.56 19.52
CA ASN A 407 -19.16 3.76 18.59
C ASN A 407 -19.27 4.48 17.26
N THR A 408 -19.25 3.70 16.17
CA THR A 408 -19.49 4.19 14.82
C THR A 408 -20.48 3.24 14.14
N PHE A 409 -21.60 3.78 13.67
CA PHE A 409 -22.60 3.08 12.86
C PHE A 409 -22.53 3.65 11.45
N PHE A 410 -22.57 2.81 10.43
CA PHE A 410 -22.50 3.32 9.06
C PHE A 410 -23.28 2.47 8.07
N VAL A 411 -23.67 3.12 6.98
CA VAL A 411 -24.28 2.51 5.81
C VAL A 411 -23.58 3.04 4.56
N LYS A 412 -23.40 2.19 3.56
CA LYS A 412 -22.82 2.50 2.27
C LYS A 412 -23.75 2.08 1.14
N ASN A 413 -23.90 2.93 0.13
CA ASN A 413 -24.57 2.59 -1.10
C ASN A 413 -23.58 2.60 -2.25
N TYR A 414 -23.61 1.55 -3.06
CA TYR A 414 -22.74 1.36 -4.20
C TYR A 414 -23.56 1.30 -5.48
N ILE A 415 -23.21 2.12 -6.47
CA ILE A 415 -23.82 2.07 -7.81
C ILE A 415 -22.68 1.83 -8.80
N ASN A 416 -22.83 0.79 -9.60
CA ASN A 416 -21.91 0.46 -10.69
C ASN A 416 -22.64 0.66 -12.02
N HIS A 417 -22.06 1.48 -12.88
CA HIS A 417 -22.62 1.83 -14.18
C HIS A 417 -21.58 1.52 -15.26
N LEU A 418 -21.77 0.40 -15.97
CA LEU A 418 -20.90 -0.06 -17.04
C LEU A 418 -21.54 0.21 -18.39
N ASN A 419 -20.88 0.96 -19.25
CA ASN A 419 -21.27 1.22 -20.62
C ASN A 419 -20.30 0.49 -21.58
N ILE A 420 -20.77 -0.59 -22.17
CA ILE A 420 -20.02 -1.43 -23.11
C ILE A 420 -20.29 -0.94 -24.51
N ARG A 421 -19.25 -0.52 -25.22
CA ARG A 421 -19.35 0.07 -26.55
C ARG A 421 -18.73 -0.81 -27.63
N GLN A 422 -17.58 -1.42 -27.35
CA GLN A 422 -16.77 -2.12 -28.35
C GLN A 422 -16.03 -3.37 -27.82
N THR A 423 -16.23 -3.79 -26.56
CA THR A 423 -15.54 -5.00 -26.09
C THR A 423 -16.08 -6.23 -26.79
N ASP A 424 -15.20 -7.01 -27.44
CA ASP A 424 -15.54 -8.33 -27.96
C ASP A 424 -15.76 -9.33 -26.82
N LEU A 425 -16.96 -9.86 -26.74
CA LEU A 425 -17.39 -10.85 -25.75
C LEU A 425 -17.63 -12.23 -26.38
N SER A 426 -17.29 -12.42 -27.65
CA SER A 426 -17.60 -13.64 -28.40
C SER A 426 -17.01 -14.89 -27.75
N SER A 427 -15.85 -14.78 -27.08
CA SER A 427 -15.22 -15.87 -26.34
C SER A 427 -15.98 -16.32 -25.10
N ILE A 428 -16.89 -15.48 -24.56
CA ILE A 428 -17.61 -15.73 -23.29
C ILE A 428 -19.09 -16.03 -23.55
N THR A 429 -19.73 -15.28 -24.46
CA THR A 429 -21.18 -15.33 -24.68
C THR A 429 -21.58 -16.07 -25.94
N GLY A 430 -20.62 -16.42 -26.80
CA GLY A 430 -20.90 -17.01 -28.12
C GLY A 430 -21.59 -16.05 -29.09
N SER A 431 -21.83 -14.80 -28.71
CA SER A 431 -22.41 -13.75 -29.56
C SER A 431 -21.46 -12.57 -29.69
N LYS A 432 -21.17 -12.16 -30.91
CA LYS A 432 -20.51 -10.89 -31.23
C LYS A 432 -21.51 -9.77 -30.89
N ASP A 433 -21.09 -8.70 -30.24
CA ASP A 433 -21.89 -7.50 -29.98
C ASP A 433 -22.82 -7.50 -28.75
N VAL A 434 -22.24 -7.61 -27.55
CA VAL A 434 -22.94 -7.12 -26.36
C VAL A 434 -22.61 -5.63 -26.18
N LYS A 435 -23.46 -4.76 -26.79
CA LYS A 435 -23.42 -3.32 -26.56
C LYS A 435 -24.53 -2.98 -25.59
N GLY A 436 -24.29 -2.07 -24.67
CA GLY A 436 -25.34 -1.60 -23.75
C GLY A 436 -24.82 -1.06 -22.44
N THR A 437 -25.77 -0.65 -21.62
CA THR A 437 -25.49 -0.10 -20.30
C THR A 437 -26.01 -1.04 -19.24
N ILE A 438 -25.15 -1.40 -18.30
CA ILE A 438 -25.50 -2.24 -17.14
C ILE A 438 -25.37 -1.36 -15.90
N THR A 439 -26.47 -1.22 -15.14
CA THR A 439 -26.47 -0.53 -13.85
C THR A 439 -26.84 -1.50 -12.74
N LYS A 440 -25.99 -1.60 -11.72
CA LYS A 440 -26.24 -2.44 -10.54
C LYS A 440 -26.07 -1.61 -9.26
N LYS A 441 -26.90 -1.89 -8.26
CA LYS A 441 -26.91 -1.19 -6.97
C LYS A 441 -26.75 -2.19 -5.84
N TYR A 442 -25.94 -1.84 -4.84
CA TYR A 442 -25.65 -2.67 -3.69
C TYR A 442 -25.60 -1.84 -2.41
N TRP A 443 -25.72 -2.49 -1.28
CA TRP A 443 -25.68 -1.87 0.02
C TRP A 443 -24.64 -2.57 0.90
N GLY A 444 -23.94 -1.78 1.71
CA GLY A 444 -23.09 -2.25 2.78
C GLY A 444 -23.47 -1.52 4.06
N TYR A 445 -23.21 -2.14 5.20
CA TYR A 445 -23.48 -1.55 6.50
C TYR A 445 -22.57 -2.14 7.56
N GLY A 446 -22.37 -1.40 8.65
CA GLY A 446 -21.49 -1.91 9.68
C GLY A 446 -21.53 -1.09 10.96
N ILE A 447 -20.82 -1.63 11.93
CA ILE A 447 -20.63 -1.05 13.26
C ILE A 447 -19.19 -1.26 13.71
N GLY A 448 -18.64 -0.27 14.38
CA GLY A 448 -17.40 -0.39 15.15
C GLY A 448 -17.64 0.14 16.56
N SER A 449 -17.12 -0.55 17.56
CA SER A 449 -17.17 -0.14 18.96
C SER A 449 -15.83 -0.37 19.63
N ARG A 450 -15.39 0.59 20.42
CA ARG A 450 -14.24 0.48 21.32
C ARG A 450 -14.70 0.82 22.74
N TYR A 451 -14.26 0.02 23.69
CA TYR A 451 -14.44 0.29 25.11
C TYR A 451 -13.11 0.20 25.84
N THR A 452 -12.71 1.27 26.52
CA THR A 452 -11.54 1.33 27.40
C THR A 452 -11.96 0.97 28.81
N ALA A 453 -11.70 -0.29 29.21
CA ALA A 453 -12.08 -0.81 30.51
C ALA A 453 -11.24 -0.16 31.63
N ILE A 454 -9.94 -0.16 31.42
CA ILE A 454 -8.94 0.54 32.27
C ILE A 454 -7.87 1.13 31.35
N GLU A 455 -7.08 2.07 31.83
CA GLU A 455 -6.09 2.76 30.98
C GLU A 455 -5.19 1.83 30.14
N PRO A 456 -4.63 0.72 30.69
CA PRO A 456 -3.82 -0.18 29.91
C PRO A 456 -4.61 -1.21 29.09
N LEU A 457 -5.96 -1.24 29.10
CA LEU A 457 -6.76 -2.26 28.45
C LEU A 457 -7.99 -1.68 27.75
N SER A 458 -8.01 -1.79 26.45
CA SER A 458 -9.15 -1.49 25.60
C SER A 458 -9.58 -2.71 24.79
N ILE A 459 -10.88 -2.83 24.53
CA ILE A 459 -11.48 -3.86 23.71
C ILE A 459 -12.13 -3.17 22.52
N LYS A 460 -11.99 -3.72 21.32
CA LYS A 460 -12.69 -3.26 20.12
C LYS A 460 -13.36 -4.42 19.41
N ILE A 461 -14.55 -4.15 18.89
CA ILE A 461 -15.30 -5.07 18.05
C ILE A 461 -15.79 -4.31 16.83
N SER A 462 -15.73 -4.92 15.67
CA SER A 462 -16.30 -4.33 14.46
C SER A 462 -16.88 -5.39 13.55
N TYR A 463 -17.95 -5.00 12.84
CA TYR A 463 -18.62 -5.78 11.82
C TYR A 463 -18.91 -4.92 10.61
N GLU A 464 -18.76 -5.48 9.41
CA GLU A 464 -19.19 -4.86 8.16
C GLU A 464 -19.66 -5.94 7.19
N HIS A 465 -20.87 -5.75 6.66
CA HIS A 465 -21.27 -6.32 5.39
C HIS A 465 -20.79 -5.39 4.29
N SER A 466 -19.77 -5.80 3.56
CA SER A 466 -19.14 -4.99 2.51
C SER A 466 -19.32 -5.61 1.12
N VAL A 467 -19.30 -4.76 0.08
CA VAL A 467 -19.43 -5.18 -1.31
C VAL A 467 -18.27 -4.56 -2.11
N ARG A 468 -17.58 -5.38 -2.90
CA ARG A 468 -16.56 -4.94 -3.84
C ARG A 468 -17.07 -5.00 -5.27
N LEU A 469 -17.09 -3.88 -5.92
CA LEU A 469 -17.44 -3.79 -7.34
C LEU A 469 -16.23 -4.23 -8.19
N PRO A 470 -16.43 -5.06 -9.23
CA PRO A 470 -15.36 -5.44 -10.14
C PRO A 470 -14.68 -4.22 -10.76
N LEU A 471 -13.37 -4.32 -11.02
CA LEU A 471 -12.61 -3.30 -11.74
C LEU A 471 -12.85 -3.38 -13.25
N ALA A 472 -12.58 -2.29 -13.95
CA ALA A 472 -12.65 -2.26 -15.40
C ALA A 472 -11.80 -3.37 -16.05
N ARG A 473 -10.56 -3.59 -15.55
CA ARG A 473 -9.67 -4.66 -16.06
C ARG A 473 -10.19 -6.08 -15.79
N GLU A 474 -10.98 -6.30 -14.73
CA GLU A 474 -11.56 -7.60 -14.41
C GLU A 474 -12.75 -7.91 -15.33
N LEU A 475 -13.59 -6.90 -15.57
CA LEU A 475 -14.76 -7.02 -16.46
C LEU A 475 -14.36 -7.04 -17.94
N LEU A 476 -13.46 -6.15 -18.34
CA LEU A 476 -13.17 -5.85 -19.73
C LEU A 476 -11.83 -6.43 -20.20
N GLY A 477 -11.03 -7.00 -19.29
CA GLY A 477 -9.67 -7.46 -19.58
C GLY A 477 -8.69 -6.33 -19.87
N ASN A 478 -7.47 -6.67 -20.29
CA ASN A 478 -6.44 -5.72 -20.69
C ASN A 478 -6.02 -5.83 -22.16
N GLY A 479 -6.66 -6.76 -22.91
CA GLY A 479 -6.35 -7.00 -24.32
C GLY A 479 -5.00 -7.71 -24.58
N THR A 480 -4.19 -7.98 -23.56
CA THR A 480 -2.90 -8.69 -23.70
C THR A 480 -2.92 -10.03 -22.99
N THR A 481 -2.92 -10.03 -21.67
CA THR A 481 -2.80 -11.21 -20.81
C THR A 481 -4.05 -11.51 -19.99
N ILE A 482 -5.05 -10.61 -19.99
CA ILE A 482 -6.27 -10.76 -19.22
C ILE A 482 -7.48 -10.77 -20.16
N TYR A 483 -8.22 -11.87 -20.18
CA TYR A 483 -9.48 -11.99 -20.90
C TYR A 483 -10.60 -11.22 -20.19
N ALA A 484 -11.54 -10.67 -20.97
CA ALA A 484 -12.73 -10.02 -20.45
C ALA A 484 -13.68 -11.05 -19.80
N ASN A 485 -14.37 -10.63 -18.71
CA ASN A 485 -15.49 -11.38 -18.13
C ASN A 485 -16.54 -10.40 -17.57
N VAL A 486 -17.46 -9.95 -18.42
CA VAL A 486 -18.55 -9.03 -18.02
C VAL A 486 -19.64 -9.68 -17.17
N ALA A 487 -19.63 -11.02 -17.08
CA ALA A 487 -20.57 -11.78 -16.24
C ALA A 487 -20.17 -11.77 -14.75
N LEU A 488 -19.01 -11.24 -14.40
CA LEU A 488 -18.55 -11.17 -13.02
C LEU A 488 -19.59 -10.51 -12.12
N LYS A 489 -19.87 -11.19 -11.02
CA LYS A 489 -20.66 -10.66 -9.92
C LYS A 489 -19.73 -9.89 -8.97
N PRO A 490 -20.22 -8.85 -8.29
CA PRO A 490 -19.51 -8.26 -7.18
C PRO A 490 -19.26 -9.28 -6.08
N GLU A 491 -18.09 -9.16 -5.43
CA GLU A 491 -17.84 -9.89 -4.19
C GLU A 491 -18.62 -9.26 -3.05
N SER A 492 -19.11 -10.06 -2.13
CA SER A 492 -19.59 -9.58 -0.84
C SER A 492 -18.89 -10.31 0.31
N SER A 493 -18.77 -9.65 1.46
CA SER A 493 -18.13 -10.25 2.63
C SER A 493 -18.76 -9.75 3.92
N ASP A 494 -19.01 -10.68 4.82
CA ASP A 494 -19.29 -10.40 6.22
C ASP A 494 -18.00 -10.46 7.03
N ASN A 495 -17.53 -9.29 7.46
CA ASN A 495 -16.26 -9.10 8.14
C ASN A 495 -16.49 -8.86 9.63
N VAL A 496 -15.92 -9.69 10.48
CA VAL A 496 -15.94 -9.53 11.95
C VAL A 496 -14.51 -9.40 12.46
N ASN A 497 -14.26 -8.42 13.34
CA ASN A 497 -13.01 -8.30 14.10
C ASN A 497 -13.33 -8.18 15.59
N LEU A 498 -12.49 -8.82 16.40
CA LEU A 498 -12.46 -8.67 17.85
C LEU A 498 -11.02 -8.47 18.28
N GLY A 499 -10.73 -7.37 18.96
CA GLY A 499 -9.37 -7.02 19.37
C GLY A 499 -9.29 -6.54 20.81
N ILE A 500 -8.14 -6.76 21.40
CA ILE A 500 -7.71 -6.17 22.67
C ILE A 500 -6.41 -5.41 22.40
N PHE A 501 -6.25 -4.26 23.03
CA PHE A 501 -5.01 -3.50 22.96
C PHE A 501 -4.83 -2.64 24.19
N GLY A 502 -3.60 -2.24 24.43
CA GLY A 502 -3.30 -1.34 25.52
C GLY A 502 -1.88 -0.81 25.49
N THR A 503 -1.67 0.24 26.27
CA THR A 503 -0.36 0.81 26.54
C THR A 503 -0.12 0.78 28.05
N TRP A 504 0.97 0.18 28.45
CA TRP A 504 1.34 0.05 29.86
C TRP A 504 2.68 0.76 30.09
N HIS A 505 2.78 1.49 31.20
CA HIS A 505 3.98 2.19 31.65
C HIS A 505 4.50 1.55 32.95
N PRO A 506 5.28 0.43 32.86
CA PRO A 506 5.72 -0.31 34.07
C PRO A 506 6.66 0.47 34.96
N ALA A 507 7.41 1.43 34.41
CA ALA A 507 8.34 2.31 35.13
C ALA A 507 8.57 3.60 34.33
N PRO A 508 9.08 4.69 34.94
CA PRO A 508 9.43 5.91 34.22
C PRO A 508 10.34 5.65 33.02
N GLY A 509 9.95 6.16 31.85
CA GLY A 509 10.68 5.99 30.60
C GLY A 509 10.50 4.63 29.91
N HIS A 510 9.66 3.74 30.45
CA HIS A 510 9.33 2.44 29.85
C HIS A 510 7.89 2.46 29.33
N THR A 511 7.71 2.12 28.08
CA THR A 511 6.39 2.00 27.45
C THR A 511 6.26 0.65 26.76
N LEU A 512 5.23 -0.10 27.10
CA LEU A 512 4.87 -1.36 26.47
C LEU A 512 3.50 -1.21 25.80
N TYR A 513 3.45 -1.31 24.48
CA TYR A 513 2.22 -1.42 23.72
C TYR A 513 2.00 -2.88 23.32
N TYR A 514 0.76 -3.34 23.42
CA TYR A 514 0.36 -4.66 22.95
C TYR A 514 -1.00 -4.60 22.25
N GLU A 515 -1.16 -5.45 21.26
CA GLU A 515 -2.41 -5.62 20.51
C GLU A 515 -2.55 -7.08 20.09
N ALA A 516 -3.77 -7.64 20.22
CA ALA A 516 -4.15 -8.92 19.66
C ALA A 516 -5.52 -8.81 19.02
N ASN A 517 -5.66 -9.29 17.79
CA ASN A 517 -6.91 -9.26 17.03
C ASN A 517 -7.23 -10.65 16.48
N GLY A 518 -8.48 -11.09 16.65
CA GLY A 518 -9.10 -12.20 15.92
C GLY A 518 -10.01 -11.67 14.82
N PHE A 519 -10.08 -12.36 13.70
CA PHE A 519 -10.93 -11.97 12.58
C PHE A 519 -11.57 -13.14 11.87
N LEU A 520 -12.79 -12.89 11.32
CA LEU A 520 -13.53 -13.80 10.48
C LEU A 520 -14.00 -13.05 9.23
N ARG A 521 -13.94 -13.69 8.08
CA ARG A 521 -14.41 -13.18 6.79
C ARG A 521 -15.18 -14.29 6.09
N TYR A 522 -16.42 -14.03 5.76
CA TYR A 522 -17.27 -14.91 4.97
C TYR A 522 -17.47 -14.26 3.60
N VAL A 523 -16.71 -14.72 2.60
CA VAL A 523 -16.65 -14.09 1.28
C VAL A 523 -17.46 -14.92 0.30
N ASP A 524 -18.46 -14.29 -0.32
CA ASP A 524 -19.24 -14.85 -1.40
C ASP A 524 -18.86 -14.24 -2.74
N ASP A 525 -18.98 -15.03 -3.82
CA ASP A 525 -18.63 -14.66 -5.18
C ASP A 525 -17.21 -14.08 -5.30
N TYR A 526 -16.24 -14.65 -4.55
CA TYR A 526 -14.85 -14.19 -4.52
C TYR A 526 -14.24 -14.15 -5.93
N ILE A 527 -13.73 -12.99 -6.36
CA ILE A 527 -13.13 -12.83 -7.68
C ILE A 527 -11.66 -13.25 -7.63
N GLN A 528 -11.35 -14.34 -8.30
CA GLN A 528 -10.00 -14.91 -8.41
C GLN A 528 -9.52 -14.88 -9.86
N ALA A 529 -8.24 -14.55 -10.07
CA ALA A 529 -7.60 -14.74 -11.36
C ALA A 529 -7.26 -16.23 -11.56
N THR A 530 -7.75 -16.81 -12.63
CA THR A 530 -7.38 -18.15 -13.09
C THR A 530 -6.36 -18.00 -14.21
N VAL A 531 -5.20 -18.63 -14.06
CA VAL A 531 -4.10 -18.56 -15.04
C VAL A 531 -4.10 -19.82 -15.89
N GLU A 532 -4.15 -19.66 -17.19
CA GLU A 532 -3.93 -20.76 -18.11
C GLU A 532 -2.42 -21.02 -18.24
N THR A 533 -1.98 -22.15 -17.71
CA THR A 533 -0.55 -22.48 -17.54
C THR A 533 0.24 -22.62 -18.84
N LYS A 534 -0.42 -22.90 -19.97
CA LYS A 534 0.24 -23.08 -21.26
C LYS A 534 0.57 -21.74 -21.96
N GLU A 535 -0.31 -20.75 -21.83
CA GLU A 535 -0.17 -19.49 -22.56
C GLU A 535 0.15 -18.30 -21.64
N GLY A 536 0.06 -18.47 -20.31
CA GLY A 536 0.26 -17.39 -19.35
C GLY A 536 -0.85 -16.32 -19.35
N MET A 537 -1.98 -16.64 -20.00
CA MET A 537 -3.17 -15.81 -20.03
C MET A 537 -3.99 -16.03 -18.76
N MET A 538 -4.69 -15.02 -18.30
CA MET A 538 -5.55 -15.10 -17.13
C MET A 538 -6.97 -14.61 -17.42
N GLN A 539 -7.93 -15.14 -16.67
CA GLN A 539 -9.30 -14.64 -16.62
C GLN A 539 -9.74 -14.52 -15.16
N TYR A 540 -10.55 -13.52 -14.87
CA TYR A 540 -11.16 -13.40 -13.55
C TYR A 540 -12.49 -14.16 -13.50
N GLU A 541 -12.68 -14.95 -12.46
CA GLU A 541 -13.87 -15.76 -12.24
C GLU A 541 -14.36 -15.61 -10.80
N ASN A 542 -15.67 -15.83 -10.57
CA ASN A 542 -16.20 -15.88 -9.22
C ASN A 542 -16.04 -17.27 -8.62
N VAL A 543 -15.41 -17.37 -7.46
CA VAL A 543 -15.38 -18.55 -6.60
C VAL A 543 -16.54 -18.40 -5.59
N PRO A 544 -17.52 -19.32 -5.55
CA PRO A 544 -18.77 -19.09 -4.85
C PRO A 544 -18.64 -18.76 -3.36
N ALA A 545 -17.77 -19.43 -2.60
CA ALA A 545 -17.60 -19.15 -1.18
C ALA A 545 -16.17 -19.42 -0.69
N VAL A 546 -15.58 -18.45 0.02
CA VAL A 546 -14.28 -18.58 0.71
C VAL A 546 -14.42 -18.07 2.14
N HIS A 547 -14.08 -18.91 3.14
CA HIS A 547 -14.01 -18.47 4.53
C HIS A 547 -12.57 -18.21 4.94
N ILE A 548 -12.35 -17.05 5.55
CA ILE A 548 -11.04 -16.66 6.07
C ILE A 548 -11.17 -16.42 7.57
N LYS A 549 -10.30 -17.04 8.34
CA LYS A 549 -10.18 -16.81 9.78
C LYS A 549 -8.74 -16.64 10.20
N GLY A 550 -8.49 -15.90 11.25
CA GLY A 550 -7.14 -15.74 11.75
C GLY A 550 -7.06 -15.01 13.07
N ILE A 551 -5.84 -15.00 13.58
CA ILE A 551 -5.44 -14.26 14.76
C ILE A 551 -4.09 -13.60 14.50
N GLU A 552 -3.92 -12.41 15.01
CA GLU A 552 -2.68 -11.64 14.89
C GLU A 552 -2.35 -10.98 16.22
N GLY A 553 -1.06 -10.77 16.47
CA GLY A 553 -0.60 -10.09 17.67
C GLY A 553 0.64 -9.26 17.41
N GLU A 554 0.77 -8.18 18.17
CA GLU A 554 1.88 -7.24 18.14
C GLU A 554 2.26 -6.82 19.55
N VAL A 555 3.57 -6.75 19.81
CA VAL A 555 4.12 -6.17 21.03
C VAL A 555 5.21 -5.19 20.63
N ARG A 556 5.15 -3.97 21.19
CA ARG A 556 6.18 -2.94 21.05
C ARG A 556 6.64 -2.48 22.42
N TYR A 557 7.94 -2.41 22.59
CA TYR A 557 8.56 -1.88 23.79
C TYR A 557 9.47 -0.72 23.45
N ASP A 558 9.32 0.38 24.18
CA ASP A 558 10.16 1.58 24.10
C ASP A 558 10.76 1.88 25.46
N TRP A 559 12.08 2.05 25.49
CA TRP A 559 12.79 2.52 26.66
C TRP A 559 13.44 3.87 26.37
N GLN A 560 12.89 4.94 26.94
CA GLN A 560 13.40 6.33 26.86
C GLN A 560 13.65 6.79 25.41
N SER A 561 12.92 6.27 24.44
CA SER A 561 13.16 6.46 23.00
C SER A 561 14.57 6.08 22.52
N LYS A 562 15.34 5.37 23.39
CA LYS A 562 16.69 4.87 23.09
C LYS A 562 16.65 3.46 22.53
N LEU A 563 16.00 2.53 23.24
CA LEU A 563 15.81 1.16 22.77
C LEU A 563 14.35 0.96 22.35
N GLN A 564 14.17 0.52 21.13
CA GLN A 564 12.85 0.16 20.60
C GLN A 564 12.89 -1.29 20.12
N LEU A 565 11.96 -2.09 20.60
CA LEU A 565 11.75 -3.47 20.19
C LEU A 565 10.31 -3.61 19.70
N ALA A 566 10.13 -4.30 18.58
CA ALA A 566 8.80 -4.63 18.08
C ALA A 566 8.79 -6.06 17.57
N THR A 567 7.71 -6.78 17.81
CA THR A 567 7.50 -8.10 17.23
C THR A 567 6.03 -8.30 16.91
N ASN A 568 5.77 -8.99 15.82
CA ASN A 568 4.42 -9.39 15.47
C ASN A 568 4.39 -10.79 14.86
N VAL A 569 3.21 -11.40 14.94
CA VAL A 569 2.91 -12.68 14.32
C VAL A 569 1.49 -12.66 13.80
N SER A 570 1.27 -13.31 12.67
CA SER A 570 -0.03 -13.41 12.01
C SER A 570 -0.26 -14.85 11.54
N PHE A 571 -1.37 -15.42 11.99
CA PHE A 571 -1.89 -16.70 11.52
C PHE A 571 -3.21 -16.44 10.79
N GLN A 572 -3.37 -16.97 9.58
CA GLN A 572 -4.57 -16.78 8.76
C GLN A 572 -4.82 -18.00 7.89
N GLU A 573 -6.07 -18.40 7.78
CA GLU A 573 -6.50 -19.49 6.91
C GLU A 573 -7.63 -19.05 6.01
N ALA A 574 -7.40 -19.08 4.69
CA ALA A 574 -8.45 -18.92 3.68
C ALA A 574 -8.77 -20.32 3.13
N ARG A 575 -10.03 -20.76 3.23
CA ARG A 575 -10.47 -22.09 2.79
C ARG A 575 -11.64 -22.01 1.81
N ASP A 576 -11.56 -22.84 0.77
CA ASP A 576 -12.67 -23.06 -0.16
C ASP A 576 -13.85 -23.77 0.55
N GLN A 577 -15.04 -23.19 0.48
CA GLN A 577 -16.25 -23.73 1.11
C GLN A 577 -17.22 -24.35 0.11
N ASN A 578 -16.82 -24.47 -1.14
CA ASN A 578 -17.67 -25.04 -2.20
C ASN A 578 -17.66 -26.57 -2.14
N ARG A 579 -18.73 -27.17 -1.66
CA ARG A 579 -18.89 -28.63 -1.61
C ARG A 579 -19.08 -29.25 -2.98
N TYR A 580 -19.69 -28.52 -3.90
CA TYR A 580 -20.02 -28.98 -5.23
C TYR A 580 -19.50 -28.00 -6.27
N LYS A 581 -19.08 -28.52 -7.42
CA LYS A 581 -18.77 -27.74 -8.62
C LYS A 581 -20.06 -27.27 -9.30
N THR A 582 -19.93 -26.38 -10.28
CA THR A 582 -21.07 -25.90 -11.10
C THR A 582 -21.83 -27.00 -11.84
N ASP A 583 -21.17 -28.14 -12.13
CA ASP A 583 -21.77 -29.33 -12.72
C ASP A 583 -22.43 -30.29 -11.71
N GLY A 584 -22.52 -29.89 -10.44
CA GLY A 584 -23.14 -30.68 -9.35
C GLY A 584 -22.26 -31.78 -8.78
N LYS A 585 -21.03 -31.99 -9.29
CA LYS A 585 -20.10 -33.00 -8.75
C LYS A 585 -19.42 -32.50 -7.47
N PRO A 586 -19.01 -33.40 -6.56
CA PRO A 586 -18.23 -33.01 -5.39
C PRO A 586 -16.95 -32.25 -5.79
N SER A 587 -16.69 -31.17 -5.08
CA SER A 587 -15.45 -30.39 -5.29
C SER A 587 -14.27 -31.04 -4.58
N ALA A 588 -13.21 -31.33 -5.30
CA ALA A 588 -11.97 -31.85 -4.72
C ALA A 588 -11.24 -30.83 -3.84
N THR A 589 -11.54 -29.53 -4.01
CA THR A 589 -10.92 -28.42 -3.26
C THR A 589 -11.67 -28.03 -1.99
N TYR A 590 -12.84 -28.65 -1.74
CA TYR A 590 -13.64 -28.37 -0.56
C TYR A 590 -12.81 -28.45 0.73
N ASN A 591 -12.86 -27.40 1.54
CA ASN A 591 -12.14 -27.20 2.80
C ASN A 591 -10.60 -27.21 2.66
N ASN A 592 -10.04 -27.16 1.44
CA ASN A 592 -8.62 -26.95 1.23
C ASN A 592 -8.25 -25.46 1.38
N ARG A 593 -7.01 -25.19 1.79
CA ARG A 593 -6.48 -23.82 1.78
C ARG A 593 -6.41 -23.28 0.37
N VAL A 594 -6.84 -22.04 0.18
CA VAL A 594 -6.65 -21.30 -1.08
C VAL A 594 -5.14 -21.19 -1.33
N PRO A 595 -4.65 -21.65 -2.49
CA PRO A 595 -3.22 -21.71 -2.76
C PRO A 595 -2.59 -20.31 -2.93
N ASN A 596 -1.26 -20.30 -2.94
CA ASN A 596 -0.43 -19.12 -3.14
C ASN A 596 -0.70 -18.00 -2.11
N ARG A 597 -0.92 -18.40 -0.85
CA ARG A 597 -1.15 -17.47 0.27
C ARG A 597 -0.35 -17.89 1.48
N PRO A 598 0.56 -17.03 2.00
CA PRO A 598 1.18 -17.24 3.28
C PRO A 598 0.14 -17.31 4.41
N TRP A 599 0.19 -18.34 5.22
CA TRP A 599 -0.80 -18.56 6.29
C TRP A 599 -0.23 -18.34 7.69
N LEU A 600 1.11 -18.30 7.83
CA LEU A 600 1.78 -18.02 9.09
C LEU A 600 3.07 -17.23 8.78
N PHE A 601 3.18 -16.04 9.34
CA PHE A 601 4.33 -15.16 9.15
C PHE A 601 4.46 -14.16 10.30
N GLY A 602 5.63 -13.55 10.42
CA GLY A 602 5.87 -12.54 11.44
C GLY A 602 7.15 -11.78 11.21
N SER A 603 7.37 -10.75 12.03
CA SER A 603 8.58 -9.95 12.03
C SER A 603 9.02 -9.58 13.44
N ALA A 604 10.31 -9.32 13.60
CA ALA A 604 10.89 -8.74 14.80
C ALA A 604 11.83 -7.60 14.39
N GLU A 605 11.78 -6.50 15.12
CA GLU A 605 12.61 -5.33 14.90
C GLU A 605 13.26 -4.90 16.21
N ALA A 606 14.51 -4.47 16.14
CA ALA A 606 15.24 -3.87 17.25
C ALA A 606 15.96 -2.62 16.75
N SER A 607 15.91 -1.53 17.50
CA SER A 607 16.73 -0.38 17.21
C SER A 607 17.23 0.29 18.48
N TYR A 608 18.46 0.81 18.41
CA TYR A 608 19.06 1.56 19.49
C TYR A 608 19.56 2.91 19.01
N LEU A 609 19.25 3.97 19.77
CA LEU A 609 19.59 5.36 19.46
C LEU A 609 20.61 5.89 20.47
N PHE A 610 21.81 6.18 19.98
CA PHE A 610 22.87 6.88 20.74
C PHE A 610 22.77 8.38 20.46
N HIS A 611 22.96 9.19 21.51
CA HIS A 611 22.97 10.64 21.42
C HIS A 611 24.40 11.18 21.57
N ASN A 612 24.68 12.30 20.91
CA ASN A 612 25.97 13.02 21.01
C ASN A 612 27.18 12.16 20.63
N VAL A 613 27.07 11.33 19.57
CA VAL A 613 28.17 10.50 19.08
C VAL A 613 29.05 11.35 18.15
N ALA A 614 30.30 11.53 18.51
CA ALA A 614 31.33 12.32 17.82
C ALA A 614 31.05 13.84 17.73
N LEU A 615 29.81 14.27 17.55
CA LEU A 615 29.40 15.69 17.46
C LEU A 615 28.28 15.99 18.46
N PRO A 616 28.23 17.22 19.01
CA PRO A 616 27.08 17.67 19.80
C PRO A 616 25.79 17.62 18.99
N GLU A 617 24.66 17.29 19.65
CA GLU A 617 23.33 17.19 19.04
C GLU A 617 23.23 16.17 17.88
N SER A 618 24.20 15.25 17.78
CA SER A 618 24.16 14.16 16.82
C SER A 618 23.43 12.95 17.37
N LYS A 619 22.95 12.09 16.49
CA LYS A 619 22.28 10.83 16.79
C LYS A 619 22.83 9.72 15.88
N LEU A 620 23.16 8.57 16.48
CA LEU A 620 23.50 7.35 15.74
C LEU A 620 22.42 6.32 16.07
N ARG A 621 21.67 5.88 15.05
CA ARG A 621 20.70 4.80 15.16
C ARG A 621 21.28 3.53 14.56
N LEU A 622 21.21 2.45 15.29
CA LEU A 622 21.43 1.08 14.79
C LEU A 622 20.08 0.39 14.69
N GLY A 623 19.80 -0.21 13.56
CA GLY A 623 18.56 -0.95 13.31
C GLY A 623 18.84 -2.37 12.85
N TYR A 624 17.98 -3.29 13.27
CA TYR A 624 17.95 -4.66 12.81
C TYR A 624 16.52 -5.10 12.63
N SER A 625 16.23 -5.81 11.55
CA SER A 625 14.92 -6.43 11.34
C SER A 625 15.05 -7.86 10.84
N TYR A 626 14.14 -8.68 11.31
CA TYR A 626 13.99 -10.07 10.94
C TYR A 626 12.58 -10.32 10.45
N GLN A 627 12.43 -11.01 9.32
CA GLN A 627 11.16 -11.42 8.74
C GLN A 627 11.16 -12.92 8.56
N TRP A 628 10.04 -13.54 8.94
CA TRP A 628 9.82 -14.96 8.80
C TRP A 628 8.49 -15.22 8.10
N VAL A 629 8.52 -16.18 7.13
CA VAL A 629 7.34 -16.69 6.43
C VAL A 629 7.41 -18.21 6.49
N HIS A 630 6.36 -18.83 6.99
CA HIS A 630 6.24 -20.29 6.95
C HIS A 630 5.96 -20.77 5.52
N TRP A 631 6.34 -21.99 5.19
CA TRP A 631 6.12 -22.56 3.86
C TRP A 631 4.63 -22.61 3.51
N PHE A 632 4.28 -22.52 2.23
CA PHE A 632 2.91 -22.62 1.72
C PHE A 632 2.88 -23.19 0.32
N PHE A 633 1.73 -23.75 -0.08
CA PHE A 633 1.54 -24.31 -1.42
C PHE A 633 1.20 -23.25 -2.46
N LEU A 634 1.69 -23.44 -3.67
CA LEU A 634 1.35 -22.66 -4.86
C LEU A 634 0.14 -23.21 -5.62
N THR A 635 -0.19 -24.48 -5.42
CA THR A 635 -1.31 -25.18 -6.04
C THR A 635 -2.22 -25.76 -4.97
N TRP A 636 -3.44 -26.12 -5.34
CA TRP A 636 -4.40 -26.75 -4.42
C TRP A 636 -3.84 -28.00 -3.77
N GLU A 637 -4.05 -28.18 -2.49
CA GLU A 637 -3.62 -29.37 -1.72
C GLU A 637 -4.22 -30.68 -2.26
N ALA A 638 -5.40 -30.61 -2.88
CA ALA A 638 -6.08 -31.76 -3.47
C ALA A 638 -5.45 -32.26 -4.78
N TYR A 639 -4.66 -31.42 -5.46
CA TYR A 639 -4.11 -31.77 -6.78
C TYR A 639 -2.62 -32.15 -6.69
N GLY A 640 -2.23 -33.15 -7.47
CA GLY A 640 -0.85 -33.67 -7.53
C GLY A 640 -0.47 -34.57 -6.35
N SER A 641 0.65 -35.30 -6.51
CA SER A 641 1.22 -36.09 -5.42
C SER A 641 1.89 -35.18 -4.39
N ARG A 642 2.09 -35.67 -3.16
CA ARG A 642 2.76 -34.95 -2.10
C ARG A 642 4.18 -34.49 -2.49
N GLU A 643 4.83 -35.23 -3.37
CA GLU A 643 6.21 -34.99 -3.84
C GLU A 643 6.27 -34.00 -5.03
N SER A 644 5.21 -33.92 -5.84
CA SER A 644 5.14 -33.05 -7.01
C SER A 644 4.47 -31.68 -6.74
N LYS A 645 3.98 -31.43 -5.53
CA LYS A 645 3.33 -30.16 -5.17
C LYS A 645 4.33 -29.02 -5.11
N ALA A 646 4.11 -28.01 -5.96
CA ALA A 646 4.88 -26.78 -5.89
C ALA A 646 4.60 -26.04 -4.58
N ARG A 647 5.65 -25.72 -3.84
CA ARG A 647 5.57 -24.96 -2.58
C ARG A 647 6.65 -23.89 -2.50
N ILE A 648 6.34 -22.81 -1.81
CA ILE A 648 7.32 -21.85 -1.36
C ILE A 648 7.91 -22.38 -0.03
N PRO A 649 9.24 -22.53 0.11
CA PRO A 649 9.87 -22.94 1.37
C PRO A 649 9.73 -21.87 2.44
N ALA A 650 9.98 -22.23 3.70
CA ALA A 650 10.06 -21.25 4.77
C ALA A 650 11.23 -20.28 4.52
N GLN A 651 11.00 -18.99 4.76
CA GLN A 651 11.97 -17.94 4.49
C GLN A 651 12.30 -17.17 5.76
N HIS A 652 13.57 -16.83 5.92
CA HIS A 652 14.13 -16.11 7.06
C HIS A 652 15.04 -15.00 6.52
N ILE A 653 14.58 -13.76 6.53
CA ILE A 653 15.29 -12.61 5.98
C ILE A 653 15.69 -11.67 7.11
N CYS A 654 16.97 -11.34 7.17
CA CYS A 654 17.56 -10.41 8.12
C CYS A 654 18.04 -9.17 7.39
N ASN A 655 17.75 -7.97 7.93
CA ASN A 655 18.29 -6.72 7.43
C ASN A 655 18.91 -5.94 8.58
N ALA A 656 19.90 -5.11 8.27
CA ALA A 656 20.54 -4.21 9.22
C ALA A 656 20.72 -2.82 8.63
N ASP A 657 20.58 -1.79 9.45
CA ASP A 657 20.80 -0.40 9.05
C ASP A 657 21.54 0.41 10.12
N ILE A 658 22.30 1.38 9.65
CA ILE A 658 23.01 2.36 10.48
C ILE A 658 22.67 3.74 9.93
N THR A 659 22.14 4.63 10.77
CA THR A 659 21.83 6.01 10.40
C THR A 659 22.54 6.98 11.33
N TYR A 660 23.36 7.88 10.77
CA TYR A 660 23.99 8.98 11.51
C TYR A 660 23.38 10.32 11.12
N SER A 661 22.87 11.06 12.10
CA SER A 661 22.22 12.36 11.93
C SER A 661 22.96 13.40 12.75
N TRP A 662 23.23 14.61 12.18
CA TRP A 662 23.88 15.69 12.90
C TRP A 662 23.24 17.06 12.60
N LYS A 663 23.63 18.09 13.36
CA LYS A 663 23.00 19.41 13.35
C LYS A 663 21.48 19.32 13.49
N ARG A 664 21.01 18.64 14.53
CA ARG A 664 19.56 18.41 14.82
C ARG A 664 18.80 17.70 13.69
N GLY A 665 19.47 16.80 12.96
CA GLY A 665 18.87 16.05 11.85
C GLY A 665 18.81 16.79 10.52
N ARG A 666 19.53 17.93 10.38
CA ARG A 666 19.67 18.61 9.08
C ARG A 666 20.38 17.75 8.06
N TYR A 667 21.41 17.05 8.47
CA TYR A 667 22.16 16.14 7.62
C TYR A 667 22.03 14.71 8.15
N ASN A 668 21.78 13.77 7.26
CA ASN A 668 21.63 12.37 7.60
C ASN A 668 22.36 11.50 6.56
N ILE A 669 23.11 10.53 7.04
CA ILE A 669 23.69 9.46 6.21
C ILE A 669 23.21 8.13 6.76
N SER A 670 22.73 7.25 5.90
CA SER A 670 22.41 5.87 6.26
C SER A 670 23.09 4.87 5.36
N LEU A 671 23.46 3.76 5.95
CA LEU A 671 23.97 2.56 5.30
C LEU A 671 23.05 1.40 5.66
N GLU A 672 22.69 0.60 4.67
CA GLU A 672 21.76 -0.51 4.83
C GLU A 672 22.32 -1.76 4.17
N CYS A 673 22.05 -2.90 4.77
CA CYS A 673 22.24 -4.21 4.17
C CYS A 673 20.92 -4.98 4.23
N SER A 674 20.31 -5.23 3.09
CA SER A 674 19.14 -6.10 2.97
C SER A 674 19.57 -7.54 2.71
N ASN A 675 18.76 -8.50 3.19
CA ASN A 675 19.05 -9.94 3.10
C ASN A 675 20.48 -10.28 3.53
N LEU A 676 20.85 -9.84 4.75
CA LEU A 676 22.20 -9.94 5.32
C LEU A 676 22.83 -11.34 5.20
N LEU A 677 22.01 -12.39 5.28
CA LEU A 677 22.44 -13.79 5.22
C LEU A 677 22.47 -14.36 3.80
N ASP A 678 22.22 -13.55 2.76
CA ASP A 678 22.15 -13.94 1.35
C ASP A 678 21.26 -15.17 1.09
N LYS A 679 20.08 -15.19 1.73
CA LYS A 679 19.13 -16.29 1.58
C LYS A 679 18.38 -16.17 0.27
N LEU A 680 18.19 -17.30 -0.41
CA LEU A 680 17.31 -17.37 -1.57
C LEU A 680 15.87 -17.12 -1.10
N ALA A 681 15.24 -16.06 -1.64
CA ALA A 681 13.89 -15.65 -1.31
C ALA A 681 13.05 -15.46 -2.57
N TYR A 682 11.81 -15.94 -2.52
CA TYR A 682 10.80 -15.73 -3.56
C TYR A 682 9.40 -15.84 -2.96
N ASP A 683 8.49 -15.01 -3.45
CA ASP A 683 7.12 -14.93 -2.96
C ASP A 683 6.12 -15.60 -3.91
N ASN A 684 6.50 -15.80 -5.17
CA ASN A 684 5.77 -16.52 -6.22
C ASN A 684 6.64 -17.65 -6.79
N TYR A 685 6.08 -18.43 -7.71
CA TYR A 685 6.72 -19.61 -8.27
C TYR A 685 8.08 -19.27 -8.91
N LYS A 686 9.16 -19.57 -8.18
CA LYS A 686 10.56 -19.37 -8.60
C LYS A 686 10.90 -17.96 -9.11
N LEU A 687 10.07 -16.95 -8.87
CA LEU A 687 10.40 -15.56 -9.14
C LEU A 687 11.27 -15.03 -7.99
N GLN A 688 12.60 -15.10 -8.18
CA GLN A 688 13.57 -14.81 -7.14
C GLN A 688 13.69 -13.31 -6.89
N LYS A 689 13.75 -12.97 -5.60
CA LYS A 689 14.08 -11.63 -5.12
C LYS A 689 15.62 -11.44 -5.10
N PRO A 690 16.12 -10.20 -5.09
CA PRO A 690 17.54 -9.93 -4.94
C PRO A 690 18.13 -10.64 -3.72
N GLY A 691 19.35 -11.18 -3.86
CA GLY A 691 20.17 -11.64 -2.77
C GLY A 691 20.59 -10.51 -1.85
N ARG A 692 21.76 -10.64 -1.17
CA ARG A 692 22.30 -9.57 -0.32
C ARG A 692 22.53 -8.31 -1.14
N ALA A 693 22.03 -7.18 -0.63
CA ALA A 693 22.20 -5.87 -1.27
C ALA A 693 22.58 -4.81 -0.24
N PHE A 694 23.43 -3.87 -0.68
CA PHE A 694 23.92 -2.76 0.13
C PHE A 694 23.42 -1.44 -0.46
N PHE A 695 23.03 -0.51 0.42
CA PHE A 695 22.53 0.79 0.04
C PHE A 695 23.13 1.87 0.92
N ALA A 696 23.32 3.05 0.34
CA ALA A 696 23.74 4.27 1.05
C ALA A 696 22.81 5.42 0.66
N LYS A 697 22.37 6.22 1.62
CA LYS A 697 21.52 7.40 1.38
C LYS A 697 22.03 8.60 2.13
N PHE A 698 22.10 9.73 1.45
CA PHE A 698 22.27 11.05 2.06
C PHE A 698 20.96 11.83 2.00
N ARG A 699 20.59 12.50 3.10
CA ARG A 699 19.40 13.36 3.17
C ARG A 699 19.74 14.69 3.84
N LEU A 700 19.32 15.76 3.20
CA LEU A 700 19.35 17.13 3.71
C LEU A 700 17.93 17.56 4.06
N PHE A 701 17.72 17.95 5.33
CA PHE A 701 16.45 18.49 5.81
C PHE A 701 16.65 19.85 6.46
N ILE A 702 16.06 20.89 5.88
CA ILE A 702 16.14 22.27 6.34
C ILE A 702 14.71 22.73 6.67
N ASN A 703 14.48 23.23 7.88
CA ASN A 703 13.20 23.76 8.35
C ASN A 703 13.40 25.05 9.17
#